data_a55ca2254bde671eccf8669e728ddb2f
#
_entry.id   a55ca2254bde671eccf8669e728ddb2f
#
_cell.length_a   1.000
_cell.length_b   1.000
_cell.length_c   1.000
_cell.angle_alpha   90.00
_cell.angle_beta   90.00
_cell.angle_gamma   90.00
#
_symmetry.space_group_name_H-M   'P 1'
#
loop_
_entity.id
_entity.type
_entity.pdbx_description
1 polymer ?
#
loop_
_entity_poly.entity_id
_entity_poly.type
_entity_poly.pdbx_seq_one_letter_code
_entity_poly.pdbx_strand_id
1 'polypeptide(L)'
;MGSRGDPGPGTMTERTPLLHYRLSTSVNESEPRCPSPGQAPAQHPGNPRQRSAQQRQPEKLSIFFGVVIPTLLSMFSVVVFLRIGFMVGHSGLYQAIAMLLVAYFIICMTVLSVCAISTNGALDAGGAYYMISRALGPEFGGSIGIMFFLANVCGSALFVLGLVEAIVDTFGVPEDGSLPTSAYQVLPSGYWWSLLYGTGVALLCLLVCLVGAHIYAKATFLIFLVVMFVLGTVFVSFFAVHPRTIVLPGSAAFNPAANGTGPAFPTTANFTGFKLDTLLGNLWADYTVDYTTNTMMTFATVFAVMFNGCTGIMAGSNMSGDLKNPSYSIPRGTITAVIFTFIIYNMLSIMVACSCDRVLLQRDYSFLRDINIWNPFVTVGVYSSTLSAAMSNLIGASRILYALARDDLFGKVLSPAKKTSHSGNPWVSVLLSWFLVQLVLFSGKLNTIASIVTIFFLLVYAAVDLACLALEWASAPNFRPTFRYFTWHTCVLGIVGCVVMMFLINAIYASASIAFMLLLLLLIHYLSPTSSWGYISQALIFHQVRKYLLMLDVRKDHVKFWRPQILLMVSNPRSSVGLIRFTNDIKKSGLYVLGHVQLGDLDTLPSDPLQSQYDSWLSLVDHLNIKSFVNLTLADSVRHGVQHLLFISGLGGMRPNTLILGFYDDRLPQDNLIDPSLSAGQSFGDGKVLGPREYVAIIADAVKMLKNVALARDFNGFDRARVLSPPPSSPGKGAVYVDVWPVNLLRPDSCSYVDTCSLFLLQLACILNMVRAWRRATLRLFLCVEEGRSVRGSKEKLGQLLKELRIKAQVYSVPWDQQVALHWQRQGDEGDYVNSFPSNATRLSDDYLSAVNKLILDSARPAPAVRFLYLPRPPADTSRYATYLEQLELLTRDLGPTLLIHGVTPVITTDL
;
A
#
# COMPACT_ATOMS: atom_id res chain seq x y z
N MET A 1 -49.83 27.99 33.21
CA MET A 1 -50.50 28.18 31.89
C MET A 1 -49.35 28.27 30.88
N GLY A 2 -48.95 27.29 30.26
CA GLY A 2 -49.34 26.21 29.41
C GLY A 2 -49.41 26.67 27.95
N SER A 3 -48.30 26.49 27.21
CA SER A 3 -48.36 26.43 25.76
C SER A 3 -47.37 25.36 25.30
N ARG A 4 -47.91 24.22 24.89
CA ARG A 4 -47.22 23.15 24.20
C ARG A 4 -46.95 23.66 22.77
N GLY A 5 -45.65 23.77 22.40
CA GLY A 5 -45.21 23.85 21.02
C GLY A 5 -44.85 22.46 20.54
N ASP A 6 -45.39 22.06 19.40
CA ASP A 6 -45.11 20.80 18.71
C ASP A 6 -43.62 20.68 18.38
N PRO A 7 -43.02 19.48 18.47
CA PRO A 7 -41.69 19.26 17.97
C PRO A 7 -41.74 19.08 16.44
N GLY A 8 -41.00 19.94 15.74
CA GLY A 8 -40.77 19.83 14.30
C GLY A 8 -40.08 18.50 13.92
N PRO A 9 -40.25 18.04 12.69
CA PRO A 9 -39.76 16.76 12.24
C PRO A 9 -38.24 16.81 12.01
N GLY A 10 -37.49 15.91 12.66
CA GLY A 10 -36.17 15.58 12.22
C GLY A 10 -35.00 15.74 13.17
N THR A 11 -35.10 15.25 14.39
CA THR A 11 -33.88 14.87 15.12
C THR A 11 -33.40 13.55 14.55
N MET A 12 -32.38 13.61 13.67
CA MET A 12 -31.63 12.43 13.27
C MET A 12 -31.02 11.82 14.53
N THR A 13 -31.46 10.62 14.89
CA THR A 13 -30.87 9.87 16.00
C THR A 13 -29.48 9.41 15.62
N GLU A 14 -28.59 9.42 16.58
CA GLU A 14 -27.15 8.98 16.49
C GLU A 14 -26.94 7.58 15.88
N ARG A 15 -28.00 6.84 15.59
CA ARG A 15 -28.00 5.51 14.96
C ARG A 15 -28.00 5.53 13.43
N THR A 16 -28.24 6.67 12.78
CA THR A 16 -28.36 6.78 11.32
C THR A 16 -27.04 6.55 10.61
N PRO A 17 -25.85 6.99 11.11
CA PRO A 17 -24.57 6.72 10.47
C PRO A 17 -24.18 5.24 10.46
N LEU A 18 -24.53 4.48 11.50
CA LEU A 18 -24.23 3.04 11.58
C LEU A 18 -25.06 2.19 10.61
N LEU A 19 -26.26 2.63 10.26
CA LEU A 19 -27.10 1.97 9.26
C LEU A 19 -26.54 2.15 7.83
N HIS A 20 -25.95 3.29 7.51
CA HIS A 20 -25.29 3.50 6.22
C HIS A 20 -24.05 2.66 6.04
N TYR A 21 -23.26 2.42 7.10
CA TYR A 21 -22.09 1.53 7.04
C TYR A 21 -22.44 0.05 6.80
N ARG A 22 -23.64 -0.38 7.22
CA ARG A 22 -24.12 -1.74 6.93
C ARG A 22 -24.61 -1.91 5.49
N LEU A 23 -25.08 -0.85 4.86
CA LEU A 23 -25.59 -0.88 3.48
C LEU A 23 -24.48 -0.86 2.43
N SER A 24 -23.29 -0.33 2.74
CA SER A 24 -22.15 -0.32 1.81
C SER A 24 -21.49 -1.68 1.61
N THR A 25 -21.79 -2.69 2.42
CA THR A 25 -21.31 -4.06 2.27
C THR A 25 -22.27 -4.98 1.51
N SER A 26 -23.44 -4.49 1.09
CA SER A 26 -24.48 -5.28 0.43
C SER A 26 -24.99 -4.69 -0.90
N VAL A 27 -24.20 -3.88 -1.58
CA VAL A 27 -24.57 -3.29 -2.89
C VAL A 27 -24.42 -4.32 -4.00
N ASN A 28 -25.23 -5.36 -3.98
CA ASN A 28 -25.61 -6.16 -5.15
C ASN A 28 -26.99 -6.82 -4.97
N GLU A 29 -27.87 -6.22 -4.17
CA GLU A 29 -29.28 -6.61 -4.20
C GLU A 29 -30.11 -5.45 -4.72
N SER A 30 -30.78 -5.72 -5.83
CA SER A 30 -31.81 -4.95 -6.54
C SER A 30 -32.50 -3.87 -5.70
N GLU A 31 -32.45 -2.63 -6.21
CA GLU A 31 -33.26 -1.51 -5.72
C GLU A 31 -34.73 -1.90 -5.63
N PRO A 32 -35.38 -1.79 -4.45
CA PRO A 32 -36.82 -1.75 -4.42
C PRO A 32 -37.28 -0.35 -4.82
N ARG A 33 -37.91 -0.23 -5.98
CA ARG A 33 -38.62 0.98 -6.39
C ARG A 33 -39.56 1.44 -5.27
N CYS A 34 -39.38 2.66 -4.79
CA CYS A 34 -40.35 3.32 -3.93
C CYS A 34 -41.70 3.44 -4.64
N PRO A 35 -42.80 3.03 -4.02
CA PRO A 35 -44.13 3.29 -4.58
C PRO A 35 -44.53 4.76 -4.34
N SER A 36 -44.98 5.42 -5.41
CA SER A 36 -45.60 6.73 -5.37
C SER A 36 -46.84 6.76 -4.42
N PRO A 37 -47.08 7.86 -3.71
CA PRO A 37 -48.20 7.95 -2.75
C PRO A 37 -49.50 8.16 -3.50
N GLY A 38 -50.41 7.20 -3.42
CA GLY A 38 -51.79 7.39 -3.84
C GLY A 38 -52.45 6.16 -4.48
N GLN A 39 -52.74 5.14 -3.69
CA GLN A 39 -53.90 4.28 -3.89
C GLN A 39 -54.09 3.34 -2.70
N ALA A 40 -55.25 3.38 -2.08
CA ALA A 40 -55.62 2.52 -0.97
C ALA A 40 -55.78 1.05 -1.39
N PRO A 41 -55.48 0.08 -0.53
CA PRO A 41 -55.52 -1.35 -0.87
C PRO A 41 -56.95 -1.89 -0.84
N ALA A 42 -57.39 -2.44 -1.97
CA ALA A 42 -58.53 -3.31 -2.02
C ALA A 42 -58.16 -4.69 -1.51
N GLN A 43 -58.90 -5.19 -0.54
CA GLN A 43 -58.80 -6.55 0.01
C GLN A 43 -59.28 -7.58 -1.02
N HIS A 44 -58.42 -8.52 -1.40
CA HIS A 44 -58.78 -9.79 -2.02
C HIS A 44 -58.33 -10.98 -1.18
N PRO A 45 -59.19 -12.01 -1.04
CA PRO A 45 -58.96 -13.14 -0.13
C PRO A 45 -57.91 -14.12 -0.71
N GLY A 46 -56.97 -14.48 0.16
CA GLY A 46 -55.80 -15.25 -0.15
C GLY A 46 -56.06 -16.69 -0.55
N ASN A 47 -55.26 -17.15 -1.50
CA ASN A 47 -55.11 -18.52 -1.93
C ASN A 47 -53.99 -19.20 -1.06
N PRO A 48 -54.26 -20.35 -0.41
CA PRO A 48 -53.32 -20.92 0.60
C PRO A 48 -52.19 -21.78 0.02
N ARG A 49 -51.80 -21.59 -1.23
CA ARG A 49 -50.74 -22.44 -1.88
C ARG A 49 -49.40 -21.75 -2.16
N GLN A 50 -49.11 -20.62 -1.60
CA GLN A 50 -47.80 -19.94 -1.76
C GLN A 50 -46.97 -19.86 -0.47
N ARG A 51 -47.09 -20.78 0.46
CA ARG A 51 -46.24 -20.93 1.65
C ARG A 51 -45.22 -22.06 1.55
N SER A 52 -44.45 -22.16 0.49
CA SER A 52 -43.39 -23.19 0.45
C SER A 52 -42.16 -22.80 -0.37
N ALA A 53 -41.79 -21.56 -0.38
CA ALA A 53 -40.46 -21.14 -0.90
C ALA A 53 -39.75 -20.20 0.06
N GLN A 54 -39.77 -20.49 1.37
CA GLN A 54 -38.75 -19.99 2.26
C GLN A 54 -37.45 -20.74 1.88
N GLN A 55 -36.56 -20.10 1.12
CA GLN A 55 -35.19 -20.53 0.94
C GLN A 55 -34.63 -20.84 2.33
N ARG A 56 -34.40 -22.11 2.64
CA ARG A 56 -33.65 -22.55 3.82
C ARG A 56 -32.28 -21.90 3.72
N GLN A 57 -32.05 -20.86 4.51
CA GLN A 57 -30.68 -20.35 4.70
C GLN A 57 -29.82 -21.53 5.17
N PRO A 58 -28.66 -21.76 4.58
CA PRO A 58 -27.79 -22.87 4.99
C PRO A 58 -27.48 -22.72 6.49
N GLU A 59 -27.63 -23.84 7.23
CA GLU A 59 -27.30 -23.87 8.66
C GLU A 59 -25.83 -23.52 8.86
N LYS A 60 -25.56 -22.41 9.54
CA LYS A 60 -24.20 -21.96 9.83
C LYS A 60 -23.59 -22.79 10.98
N LEU A 61 -22.29 -23.05 10.89
CA LEU A 61 -21.52 -23.92 11.79
C LEU A 61 -21.22 -23.24 13.14
N SER A 62 -21.22 -24.07 14.22
CA SER A 62 -20.80 -23.63 15.56
C SER A 62 -19.25 -23.60 15.69
N ILE A 63 -18.74 -23.07 16.82
CA ILE A 63 -17.29 -23.02 17.14
C ILE A 63 -16.64 -24.39 17.01
N PHE A 64 -17.24 -25.42 17.62
CA PHE A 64 -16.68 -26.76 17.70
C PHE A 64 -16.56 -27.40 16.31
N PHE A 65 -17.67 -27.38 15.54
CA PHE A 65 -17.71 -28.00 14.22
C PHE A 65 -17.02 -27.17 13.11
N GLY A 66 -16.96 -25.87 13.25
CA GLY A 66 -16.45 -24.97 12.22
C GLY A 66 -15.00 -24.53 12.41
N VAL A 67 -14.47 -24.53 13.64
CA VAL A 67 -13.11 -24.07 13.92
C VAL A 67 -12.28 -25.12 14.63
N VAL A 68 -12.74 -25.65 15.77
CA VAL A 68 -11.92 -26.55 16.61
C VAL A 68 -11.58 -27.84 15.87
N ILE A 69 -12.59 -28.55 15.34
CA ILE A 69 -12.38 -29.85 14.65
C ILE A 69 -11.53 -29.70 13.39
N PRO A 70 -11.83 -28.79 12.43
CA PRO A 70 -10.99 -28.64 11.24
C PRO A 70 -9.55 -28.25 11.57
N THR A 71 -9.33 -27.39 12.56
CA THR A 71 -7.99 -27.00 12.99
C THR A 71 -7.25 -28.17 13.62
N LEU A 72 -7.88 -28.91 14.55
CA LEU A 72 -7.27 -30.09 15.17
C LEU A 72 -6.91 -31.16 14.13
N LEU A 73 -7.80 -31.50 13.22
CA LEU A 73 -7.54 -32.50 12.19
C LEU A 73 -6.49 -32.04 11.16
N SER A 74 -6.41 -30.78 10.87
CA SER A 74 -5.36 -30.23 10.02
C SER A 74 -4.00 -30.30 10.70
N MET A 75 -3.94 -30.11 12.01
CA MET A 75 -2.70 -30.21 12.81
C MET A 75 -2.34 -31.66 13.12
N PHE A 76 -3.30 -32.52 13.43
CA PHE A 76 -3.10 -33.98 13.62
C PHE A 76 -3.13 -34.72 12.26
N SER A 77 -2.31 -34.28 11.33
CA SER A 77 -2.21 -34.91 10.01
C SER A 77 -1.13 -36.00 9.97
N VAL A 78 -0.57 -36.18 8.81
CA VAL A 78 0.51 -37.15 8.58
C VAL A 78 1.68 -37.03 9.58
N VAL A 79 1.94 -35.84 10.09
CA VAL A 79 3.10 -35.57 10.94
C VAL A 79 3.00 -36.32 12.28
N VAL A 80 1.84 -36.32 12.92
CA VAL A 80 1.68 -37.00 14.23
C VAL A 80 1.87 -38.51 14.17
N PHE A 81 1.51 -39.10 13.07
CA PHE A 81 1.58 -40.56 12.92
C PHE A 81 2.80 -41.08 12.16
N LEU A 82 3.29 -40.37 11.16
CA LEU A 82 4.37 -40.83 10.27
C LEU A 82 5.69 -40.04 10.42
N ARG A 83 5.70 -38.93 11.11
CA ARG A 83 6.92 -38.08 11.20
C ARG A 83 7.36 -37.73 12.61
N ILE A 84 6.63 -38.15 13.64
CA ILE A 84 7.05 -37.93 15.02
C ILE A 84 8.36 -38.69 15.33
N GLY A 85 8.47 -39.97 14.86
CA GLY A 85 9.69 -40.74 14.98
C GLY A 85 10.86 -40.15 14.18
N PHE A 86 10.61 -39.71 12.96
CA PHE A 86 11.58 -38.97 12.14
C PHE A 86 12.16 -37.77 12.89
N MET A 87 11.30 -36.97 13.48
CA MET A 87 11.73 -35.79 14.25
C MET A 87 12.58 -36.18 15.45
N VAL A 88 12.08 -37.06 16.31
CA VAL A 88 12.79 -37.46 17.54
C VAL A 88 14.05 -38.25 17.22
N GLY A 89 14.02 -39.13 16.21
CA GLY A 89 15.15 -39.96 15.81
C GLY A 89 16.34 -39.16 15.29
N HIS A 90 16.12 -38.15 14.48
CA HIS A 90 17.17 -37.32 13.90
C HIS A 90 17.63 -36.21 14.86
N SER A 91 16.73 -35.50 15.49
CA SER A 91 17.07 -34.36 16.34
C SER A 91 17.37 -34.71 17.80
N GLY A 92 16.97 -35.88 18.26
CA GLY A 92 16.97 -36.21 19.68
C GLY A 92 15.90 -35.44 20.47
N LEU A 93 15.64 -35.84 21.72
CA LEU A 93 14.56 -35.29 22.53
C LEU A 93 14.74 -33.80 22.81
N TYR A 94 15.95 -33.38 23.19
CA TYR A 94 16.18 -31.95 23.51
C TYR A 94 15.95 -31.02 22.34
N GLN A 95 16.50 -31.35 21.16
CA GLN A 95 16.29 -30.53 19.98
C GLN A 95 14.86 -30.68 19.43
N ALA A 96 14.21 -31.83 19.56
CA ALA A 96 12.80 -32.00 19.18
C ALA A 96 11.89 -31.10 20.00
N ILE A 97 12.06 -31.03 21.31
CA ILE A 97 11.30 -30.11 22.17
C ILE A 97 11.62 -28.65 21.84
N ALA A 98 12.89 -28.32 21.60
CA ALA A 98 13.28 -26.97 21.19
C ALA A 98 12.63 -26.58 19.85
N MET A 99 12.59 -27.49 18.87
CA MET A 99 11.90 -27.27 17.60
C MET A 99 10.41 -27.01 17.79
N LEU A 100 9.74 -27.82 18.62
CA LEU A 100 8.32 -27.63 18.94
C LEU A 100 8.07 -26.31 19.63
N LEU A 101 8.91 -25.92 20.61
CA LEU A 101 8.79 -24.64 21.29
C LEU A 101 8.93 -23.45 20.32
N VAL A 102 9.94 -23.48 19.44
CA VAL A 102 10.14 -22.44 18.43
C VAL A 102 8.98 -22.38 17.44
N ALA A 103 8.53 -23.52 16.93
CA ALA A 103 7.41 -23.57 15.98
C ALA A 103 6.12 -23.04 16.62
N TYR A 104 5.77 -23.49 17.80
CA TYR A 104 4.56 -23.02 18.49
C TYR A 104 4.68 -21.59 18.96
N PHE A 105 5.88 -21.10 19.28
CA PHE A 105 6.10 -19.69 19.57
C PHE A 105 5.76 -18.82 18.34
N ILE A 106 6.31 -19.16 17.17
CA ILE A 106 6.03 -18.44 15.92
C ILE A 106 4.53 -18.49 15.60
N ILE A 107 3.93 -19.67 15.72
CA ILE A 107 2.49 -19.85 15.47
C ILE A 107 1.64 -19.07 16.46
N CYS A 108 1.99 -19.05 17.75
CA CYS A 108 1.25 -18.26 18.74
C CYS A 108 1.26 -16.77 18.41
N MET A 109 2.40 -16.22 17.96
CA MET A 109 2.46 -14.82 17.52
C MET A 109 1.49 -14.56 16.36
N THR A 110 1.50 -15.44 15.35
CA THR A 110 0.56 -15.33 14.22
C THR A 110 -0.89 -15.54 14.65
N VAL A 111 -1.18 -16.46 15.55
CA VAL A 111 -2.53 -16.68 16.08
C VAL A 111 -3.04 -15.45 16.80
N LEU A 112 -2.21 -14.75 17.59
CA LEU A 112 -2.59 -13.48 18.23
C LEU A 112 -2.98 -12.42 17.20
N SER A 113 -2.24 -12.33 16.11
CA SER A 113 -2.54 -11.41 14.99
C SER A 113 -3.84 -11.78 14.27
N VAL A 114 -4.05 -13.06 13.99
CA VAL A 114 -5.32 -13.55 13.40
C VAL A 114 -6.51 -13.27 14.32
N CYS A 115 -6.35 -13.47 15.62
CA CYS A 115 -7.38 -13.14 16.61
C CYS A 115 -7.69 -11.65 16.65
N ALA A 116 -6.68 -10.79 16.54
CA ALA A 116 -6.87 -9.35 16.49
C ALA A 116 -7.64 -8.92 15.24
N ILE A 117 -7.25 -9.38 14.05
CA ILE A 117 -7.96 -9.04 12.81
C ILE A 117 -9.38 -9.61 12.82
N SER A 118 -9.57 -10.86 13.25
CA SER A 118 -10.88 -11.52 13.24
C SER A 118 -11.89 -10.89 14.18
N THR A 119 -11.42 -10.23 15.24
CA THR A 119 -12.29 -9.51 16.19
C THR A 119 -12.53 -8.05 15.83
N ASN A 120 -11.92 -7.55 14.78
CA ASN A 120 -12.00 -6.13 14.39
C ASN A 120 -13.24 -5.78 13.55
N GLY A 121 -14.08 -6.71 13.17
CA GLY A 121 -15.27 -6.42 12.37
C GLY A 121 -15.95 -7.66 11.82
N ALA A 122 -16.90 -7.46 10.91
CA ALA A 122 -17.58 -8.55 10.24
C ALA A 122 -16.62 -9.22 9.22
N LEU A 123 -16.46 -10.53 9.35
CA LEU A 123 -15.72 -11.34 8.40
C LEU A 123 -16.69 -12.00 7.41
N ASP A 124 -16.32 -11.93 6.12
CA ASP A 124 -17.01 -12.60 5.03
C ASP A 124 -16.19 -13.79 4.51
N ALA A 125 -16.68 -14.48 3.49
CA ALA A 125 -15.99 -15.60 2.86
C ALA A 125 -14.62 -15.17 2.28
N GLY A 126 -13.60 -16.02 2.44
CA GLY A 126 -12.24 -15.76 1.95
C GLY A 126 -11.15 -15.84 3.02
N GLY A 127 -11.53 -16.00 4.29
CA GLY A 127 -10.59 -16.28 5.39
C GLY A 127 -9.49 -15.24 5.54
N ALA A 128 -8.24 -15.72 5.65
CA ALA A 128 -7.07 -14.86 5.82
C ALA A 128 -6.87 -13.87 4.65
N TYR A 129 -7.17 -14.27 3.42
CA TYR A 129 -7.12 -13.36 2.27
C TYR A 129 -8.05 -12.16 2.48
N TYR A 130 -9.30 -12.39 2.88
CA TYR A 130 -10.26 -11.31 3.14
C TYR A 130 -9.75 -10.35 4.22
N MET A 131 -9.24 -10.91 5.32
CA MET A 131 -8.66 -10.12 6.42
C MET A 131 -7.52 -9.22 5.93
N ILE A 132 -6.57 -9.79 5.19
CA ILE A 132 -5.37 -9.07 4.71
C ILE A 132 -5.74 -8.03 3.65
N SER A 133 -6.59 -8.37 2.69
CA SER A 133 -6.96 -7.47 1.61
C SER A 133 -7.72 -6.24 2.10
N ARG A 134 -8.61 -6.42 3.07
CA ARG A 134 -9.35 -5.30 3.69
C ARG A 134 -8.47 -4.45 4.62
N ALA A 135 -7.38 -5.04 5.15
CA ALA A 135 -6.42 -4.34 6.00
C ALA A 135 -5.37 -3.57 5.19
N LEU A 136 -4.73 -4.21 4.22
CA LEU A 136 -3.58 -3.66 3.48
C LEU A 136 -3.94 -3.12 2.08
N GLY A 137 -5.14 -3.38 1.60
CA GLY A 137 -5.57 -3.02 0.26
C GLY A 137 -5.43 -4.15 -0.76
N PRO A 138 -5.93 -3.94 -2.00
CA PRO A 138 -6.06 -4.99 -3.00
C PRO A 138 -4.70 -5.50 -3.52
N GLU A 139 -3.69 -4.66 -3.57
CA GLU A 139 -2.37 -5.00 -4.11
C GLU A 139 -1.66 -6.02 -3.22
N PHE A 140 -1.50 -5.70 -1.94
CA PHE A 140 -0.91 -6.62 -0.96
C PHE A 140 -1.81 -7.82 -0.71
N GLY A 141 -3.11 -7.59 -0.50
CA GLY A 141 -4.07 -8.65 -0.28
C GLY A 141 -4.11 -9.66 -1.42
N GLY A 142 -4.09 -9.21 -2.67
CA GLY A 142 -4.10 -10.06 -3.84
C GLY A 142 -2.82 -10.90 -3.99
N SER A 143 -1.64 -10.30 -3.81
CA SER A 143 -0.37 -11.03 -3.90
C SER A 143 -0.24 -12.09 -2.81
N ILE A 144 -0.54 -11.74 -1.57
CA ILE A 144 -0.51 -12.66 -0.43
C ILE A 144 -1.61 -13.71 -0.57
N GLY A 145 -2.79 -13.34 -1.06
CA GLY A 145 -3.90 -14.25 -1.30
C GLY A 145 -3.55 -15.36 -2.29
N ILE A 146 -2.83 -15.05 -3.38
CA ILE A 146 -2.33 -16.07 -4.32
C ILE A 146 -1.29 -16.97 -3.66
N MET A 147 -0.35 -16.39 -2.87
CA MET A 147 0.63 -17.20 -2.15
C MET A 147 -0.06 -18.15 -1.16
N PHE A 148 -1.09 -17.67 -0.47
CA PHE A 148 -1.87 -18.51 0.44
C PHE A 148 -2.69 -19.58 -0.30
N PHE A 149 -3.24 -19.28 -1.45
CA PHE A 149 -3.87 -20.25 -2.33
C PHE A 149 -2.89 -21.35 -2.74
N LEU A 150 -1.69 -21.00 -3.21
CA LEU A 150 -0.65 -21.94 -3.58
C LEU A 150 -0.17 -22.77 -2.38
N ALA A 151 -0.04 -22.16 -1.19
CA ALA A 151 0.30 -22.87 0.04
C ALA A 151 -0.72 -23.98 0.35
N ASN A 152 -2.01 -23.68 0.24
CA ASN A 152 -3.08 -24.66 0.45
C ASN A 152 -3.11 -25.74 -0.64
N VAL A 153 -2.87 -25.40 -1.90
CA VAL A 153 -2.77 -26.37 -3.01
C VAL A 153 -1.61 -27.33 -2.78
N CYS A 154 -0.42 -26.81 -2.50
CA CYS A 154 0.76 -27.62 -2.21
C CYS A 154 0.58 -28.44 -0.93
N GLY A 155 -0.06 -27.88 0.09
CA GLY A 155 -0.39 -28.59 1.33
C GLY A 155 -1.37 -29.75 1.11
N SER A 156 -2.39 -29.56 0.27
CA SER A 156 -3.29 -30.64 -0.12
C SER A 156 -2.55 -31.76 -0.85
N ALA A 157 -1.67 -31.43 -1.79
CA ALA A 157 -0.83 -32.41 -2.48
C ALA A 157 0.11 -33.14 -1.53
N LEU A 158 0.70 -32.45 -0.55
CA LEU A 158 1.55 -33.03 0.48
C LEU A 158 0.81 -34.11 1.27
N PHE A 159 -0.42 -33.82 1.71
CA PHE A 159 -1.20 -34.80 2.48
C PHE A 159 -1.69 -35.95 1.62
N VAL A 160 -2.03 -35.73 0.36
CA VAL A 160 -2.35 -36.79 -0.58
C VAL A 160 -1.15 -37.74 -0.77
N LEU A 161 0.05 -37.19 -0.94
CA LEU A 161 1.28 -38.00 -1.04
C LEU A 161 1.55 -38.78 0.27
N GLY A 162 1.34 -38.14 1.42
CA GLY A 162 1.46 -38.84 2.70
C GLY A 162 0.49 -39.98 2.87
N LEU A 163 -0.74 -39.81 2.39
CA LEU A 163 -1.72 -40.92 2.36
C LEU A 163 -1.31 -42.05 1.42
N VAL A 164 -0.80 -41.71 0.24
CA VAL A 164 -0.30 -42.71 -0.72
C VAL A 164 0.90 -43.44 -0.16
N GLU A 165 1.83 -42.76 0.50
CA GLU A 165 2.96 -43.37 1.19
C GLU A 165 2.47 -44.42 2.23
N ALA A 166 1.47 -44.04 3.03
CA ALA A 166 0.89 -44.92 4.02
C ALA A 166 0.16 -46.11 3.40
N ILE A 167 -0.54 -45.93 2.25
CA ILE A 167 -1.21 -47.02 1.53
C ILE A 167 -0.19 -48.01 0.96
N VAL A 168 0.84 -47.50 0.30
CA VAL A 168 1.90 -48.33 -0.29
C VAL A 168 2.68 -49.06 0.79
N ASP A 169 2.95 -48.45 1.93
CA ASP A 169 3.62 -49.11 3.06
C ASP A 169 2.77 -50.24 3.65
N THR A 170 1.45 -50.12 3.63
CA THR A 170 0.55 -51.16 4.17
C THR A 170 0.24 -52.25 3.16
N PHE A 171 -0.04 -51.91 1.90
CA PHE A 171 -0.56 -52.83 0.88
C PHE A 171 0.36 -52.98 -0.33
N GLY A 172 1.47 -52.29 -0.40
CA GLY A 172 2.39 -52.32 -1.53
C GLY A 172 3.23 -53.62 -1.55
N VAL A 173 3.50 -54.10 -2.74
CA VAL A 173 4.48 -55.20 -2.95
C VAL A 173 5.87 -54.60 -2.83
N PRO A 174 6.85 -55.24 -2.12
CA PRO A 174 8.23 -54.72 -2.06
C PRO A 174 8.85 -54.58 -3.44
N GLU A 175 9.53 -53.46 -3.69
CA GLU A 175 10.21 -53.22 -4.97
C GLU A 175 11.38 -54.18 -5.23
N ASP A 176 11.92 -54.83 -4.20
CA ASP A 176 13.12 -55.63 -4.22
C ASP A 176 12.88 -57.11 -4.67
N GLY A 177 11.71 -57.46 -5.16
CA GLY A 177 11.40 -58.81 -5.58
C GLY A 177 11.34 -59.82 -4.44
N SER A 178 11.37 -59.38 -3.18
CA SER A 178 11.16 -60.25 -2.02
C SER A 178 9.70 -60.72 -1.96
N LEU A 179 9.47 -61.98 -1.54
CA LEU A 179 8.12 -62.51 -1.38
C LEU A 179 7.30 -61.66 -0.41
N PRO A 180 6.04 -61.33 -0.72
CA PRO A 180 5.17 -60.58 0.16
C PRO A 180 5.08 -61.25 1.55
N THR A 181 5.39 -60.46 2.58
CA THR A 181 5.38 -60.93 3.97
C THR A 181 3.97 -61.11 4.53
N SER A 182 2.94 -60.60 3.88
CA SER A 182 1.54 -60.76 4.25
C SER A 182 0.65 -60.89 3.04
N ALA A 183 -0.49 -61.63 3.22
CA ALA A 183 -1.48 -61.86 2.17
C ALA A 183 -2.16 -60.55 1.64
N TYR A 184 -1.95 -59.44 2.30
CA TYR A 184 -2.56 -58.17 1.96
C TYR A 184 -1.67 -57.27 1.09
N GLN A 185 -0.42 -57.62 0.83
CA GLN A 185 0.52 -56.87 -0.03
C GLN A 185 0.27 -57.24 -1.51
N VAL A 186 -0.69 -56.59 -2.12
CA VAL A 186 -1.15 -56.88 -3.49
C VAL A 186 -0.91 -55.73 -4.45
N LEU A 187 -0.76 -54.49 -3.93
CA LEU A 187 -0.66 -53.29 -4.76
C LEU A 187 0.73 -53.17 -5.37
N PRO A 188 0.85 -52.98 -6.71
CA PRO A 188 2.14 -52.70 -7.34
C PRO A 188 2.74 -51.43 -6.80
N SER A 189 4.05 -51.40 -6.50
CA SER A 189 4.81 -50.25 -6.08
C SER A 189 5.56 -49.63 -7.26
N GLY A 190 5.81 -48.32 -7.20
CA GLY A 190 6.50 -47.56 -8.22
C GLY A 190 5.97 -46.14 -8.37
N TYR A 191 6.74 -45.28 -9.00
CA TYR A 191 6.38 -43.87 -9.16
C TYR A 191 5.01 -43.69 -9.86
N TRP A 192 4.78 -44.38 -10.99
CA TRP A 192 3.54 -44.25 -11.76
C TRP A 192 2.33 -44.82 -11.04
N TRP A 193 2.53 -45.88 -10.30
CA TRP A 193 1.48 -46.48 -9.48
C TRP A 193 1.13 -45.58 -8.29
N SER A 194 2.13 -44.98 -7.64
CA SER A 194 1.90 -44.03 -6.57
C SER A 194 1.17 -42.77 -7.08
N LEU A 195 1.49 -42.31 -8.27
CA LEU A 195 0.78 -41.23 -8.94
C LEU A 195 -0.68 -41.58 -9.23
N LEU A 196 -0.93 -42.82 -9.69
CA LEU A 196 -2.30 -43.31 -9.94
C LEU A 196 -3.12 -43.33 -8.63
N TYR A 197 -2.55 -43.84 -7.55
CA TYR A 197 -3.21 -43.85 -6.24
C TYR A 197 -3.46 -42.44 -5.72
N GLY A 198 -2.49 -41.55 -5.87
CA GLY A 198 -2.63 -40.14 -5.53
C GLY A 198 -3.74 -39.45 -6.32
N THR A 199 -3.85 -39.73 -7.61
CA THR A 199 -4.95 -39.23 -8.45
C THR A 199 -6.31 -39.74 -7.98
N GLY A 200 -6.41 -41.04 -7.60
CA GLY A 200 -7.63 -41.61 -7.04
C GLY A 200 -8.06 -40.93 -5.73
N VAL A 201 -7.12 -40.70 -4.82
CA VAL A 201 -7.37 -40.01 -3.56
C VAL A 201 -7.76 -38.54 -3.80
N ALA A 202 -7.05 -37.85 -4.68
CA ALA A 202 -7.37 -36.45 -5.04
C ALA A 202 -8.77 -36.34 -5.66
N LEU A 203 -9.19 -37.33 -6.49
CA LEU A 203 -10.53 -37.37 -7.04
C LEU A 203 -11.58 -37.58 -5.96
N LEU A 204 -11.31 -38.43 -4.97
CA LEU A 204 -12.20 -38.61 -3.82
C LEU A 204 -12.36 -37.34 -3.03
N CYS A 205 -11.27 -36.64 -2.77
CA CYS A 205 -11.30 -35.31 -2.13
C CYS A 205 -12.13 -34.31 -2.94
N LEU A 206 -11.98 -34.29 -4.26
CA LEU A 206 -12.76 -33.42 -5.16
C LEU A 206 -14.26 -33.70 -5.03
N LEU A 207 -14.67 -34.99 -5.08
CA LEU A 207 -16.10 -35.36 -4.99
C LEU A 207 -16.71 -34.92 -3.66
N VAL A 208 -15.99 -35.08 -2.55
CA VAL A 208 -16.46 -34.62 -1.22
C VAL A 208 -16.55 -33.11 -1.15
N CYS A 209 -15.58 -32.40 -1.69
CA CYS A 209 -15.58 -30.93 -1.69
C CYS A 209 -16.67 -30.34 -2.58
N LEU A 210 -17.07 -30.98 -3.66
CA LEU A 210 -18.15 -30.53 -4.55
C LEU A 210 -19.54 -30.59 -3.89
N VAL A 211 -19.74 -31.49 -2.93
CA VAL A 211 -21.04 -31.66 -2.24
C VAL A 211 -21.35 -30.46 -1.32
N GLY A 212 -20.34 -29.82 -0.72
CA GLY A 212 -20.50 -28.60 0.06
C GLY A 212 -20.09 -28.69 1.53
N ALA A 213 -20.02 -27.53 2.19
CA ALA A 213 -19.45 -27.38 3.54
C ALA A 213 -20.21 -28.15 4.65
N HIS A 214 -21.52 -28.32 4.54
CA HIS A 214 -22.32 -28.97 5.58
C HIS A 214 -22.04 -30.47 5.69
N ILE A 215 -21.97 -31.17 4.55
CA ILE A 215 -21.64 -32.60 4.51
C ILE A 215 -20.18 -32.82 4.90
N TYR A 216 -19.29 -31.93 4.44
CA TYR A 216 -17.90 -31.92 4.88
C TYR A 216 -17.79 -31.86 6.42
N ALA A 217 -18.51 -30.94 7.08
CA ALA A 217 -18.47 -30.80 8.53
C ALA A 217 -18.95 -32.04 9.28
N LYS A 218 -19.97 -32.73 8.77
CA LYS A 218 -20.44 -34.00 9.34
C LYS A 218 -19.42 -35.14 9.18
N ALA A 219 -18.84 -35.28 7.99
CA ALA A 219 -17.80 -36.26 7.70
C ALA A 219 -16.56 -36.01 8.57
N THR A 220 -16.16 -34.76 8.70
CA THR A 220 -15.02 -34.33 9.52
C THR A 220 -15.24 -34.66 11.00
N PHE A 221 -16.45 -34.52 11.52
CA PHE A 221 -16.76 -34.89 12.89
C PHE A 221 -16.59 -36.41 13.14
N LEU A 222 -17.06 -37.24 12.22
CA LEU A 222 -16.85 -38.69 12.31
C LEU A 222 -15.37 -39.05 12.28
N ILE A 223 -14.61 -38.41 11.39
CA ILE A 223 -13.16 -38.59 11.30
C ILE A 223 -12.47 -38.13 12.61
N PHE A 224 -12.93 -37.05 13.18
CA PHE A 224 -12.40 -36.55 14.48
C PHE A 224 -12.56 -37.58 15.58
N LEU A 225 -13.72 -38.23 15.71
CA LEU A 225 -13.94 -39.30 16.69
C LEU A 225 -13.00 -40.49 16.48
N VAL A 226 -12.81 -40.90 15.23
CA VAL A 226 -11.89 -42.00 14.85
C VAL A 226 -10.44 -41.59 15.22
N VAL A 227 -9.98 -40.40 14.85
CA VAL A 227 -8.61 -39.96 15.13
C VAL A 227 -8.34 -39.84 16.62
N MET A 228 -9.29 -39.30 17.40
CA MET A 228 -9.14 -39.20 18.85
C MET A 228 -9.12 -40.55 19.51
N PHE A 229 -9.93 -41.51 19.04
CA PHE A 229 -9.89 -42.91 19.53
C PHE A 229 -8.55 -43.57 19.20
N VAL A 230 -8.07 -43.45 17.96
CA VAL A 230 -6.77 -44.01 17.55
C VAL A 230 -5.61 -43.39 18.34
N LEU A 231 -5.61 -42.06 18.53
CA LEU A 231 -4.59 -41.40 19.31
C LEU A 231 -4.59 -41.91 20.77
N GLY A 232 -5.77 -42.14 21.35
CA GLY A 232 -5.92 -42.77 22.67
C GLY A 232 -5.34 -44.17 22.71
N THR A 233 -5.56 -44.98 21.66
CA THR A 233 -4.97 -46.34 21.57
C THR A 233 -3.45 -46.31 21.46
N VAL A 234 -2.87 -45.31 20.77
CA VAL A 234 -1.42 -45.12 20.66
C VAL A 234 -0.83 -44.82 22.05
N PHE A 235 -1.42 -43.93 22.82
CA PHE A 235 -0.95 -43.65 24.18
C PHE A 235 -1.06 -44.87 25.10
N VAL A 236 -2.16 -45.61 25.05
CA VAL A 236 -2.31 -46.83 25.86
C VAL A 236 -1.31 -47.90 25.41
N SER A 237 -0.99 -48.02 24.15
CA SER A 237 -0.05 -48.99 23.59
C SER A 237 1.36 -48.83 24.17
N PHE A 238 1.83 -47.64 24.47
CA PHE A 238 3.13 -47.47 25.09
C PHE A 238 3.24 -48.13 26.47
N PHE A 239 2.12 -48.31 27.18
CA PHE A 239 2.07 -48.94 28.49
C PHE A 239 1.66 -50.42 28.41
N ALA A 240 0.80 -50.78 27.47
CA ALA A 240 0.19 -52.11 27.41
C ALA A 240 0.98 -53.12 26.56
N VAL A 241 1.81 -52.65 25.63
CA VAL A 241 2.53 -53.55 24.70
C VAL A 241 3.88 -53.96 25.31
N HIS A 242 4.17 -55.24 25.31
CA HIS A 242 5.45 -55.80 25.77
C HIS A 242 6.59 -55.43 24.79
N PRO A 243 7.83 -55.30 25.28
CA PRO A 243 9.01 -55.11 24.44
C PRO A 243 9.09 -56.17 23.35
N ARG A 244 9.31 -55.73 22.11
CA ARG A 244 9.41 -56.62 20.95
C ARG A 244 10.38 -56.09 19.91
N THR A 245 10.88 -57.00 19.06
CA THR A 245 11.76 -56.66 17.96
C THR A 245 10.92 -56.40 16.70
N ILE A 246 11.24 -55.32 15.99
CA ILE A 246 10.53 -54.92 14.78
C ILE A 246 11.50 -55.03 13.60
N VAL A 247 11.03 -55.62 12.48
CA VAL A 247 11.80 -55.68 11.24
C VAL A 247 11.73 -54.35 10.52
N LEU A 248 12.90 -53.85 10.13
CA LEU A 248 12.99 -52.56 9.44
C LEU A 248 12.67 -52.70 7.95
N PRO A 249 11.92 -51.73 7.34
CA PRO A 249 11.66 -51.73 5.91
C PRO A 249 12.94 -51.47 5.10
N GLY A 250 13.07 -52.11 3.93
CA GLY A 250 14.20 -51.94 3.03
C GLY A 250 15.51 -52.66 3.42
N SER A 251 15.51 -53.47 4.46
CA SER A 251 16.71 -54.20 4.90
C SER A 251 17.29 -55.16 3.87
N ALA A 252 16.48 -55.61 2.93
CA ALA A 252 16.90 -56.52 1.86
C ALA A 252 17.68 -55.84 0.73
N ALA A 253 17.42 -54.58 0.41
CA ALA A 253 18.08 -53.83 -0.67
C ALA A 253 19.49 -53.36 -0.31
N PHE A 254 19.82 -53.28 0.98
CA PHE A 254 21.12 -52.81 1.49
C PHE A 254 21.96 -53.92 2.13
N ASN A 255 21.75 -55.18 1.73
CA ASN A 255 22.63 -56.29 2.11
C ASN A 255 23.76 -56.41 1.06
N PRO A 256 24.94 -55.77 1.19
CA PRO A 256 26.09 -56.10 0.37
C PRO A 256 26.78 -57.37 0.93
N ALA A 257 26.01 -58.34 1.34
CA ALA A 257 26.56 -59.62 1.82
C ALA A 257 27.24 -60.48 0.75
N ALA A 258 27.39 -59.92 -0.47
CA ALA A 258 28.17 -60.59 -1.50
C ALA A 258 29.64 -60.22 -1.56
N ASN A 259 30.08 -59.07 -0.98
CA ASN A 259 31.49 -58.65 -1.01
C ASN A 259 31.87 -57.90 0.29
N GLY A 260 32.15 -58.61 1.30
CA GLY A 260 32.58 -58.45 2.65
C GLY A 260 33.43 -57.29 3.13
N THR A 261 33.07 -56.04 2.97
CA THR A 261 33.79 -54.95 3.59
C THR A 261 32.94 -53.66 3.84
N GLY A 262 31.63 -53.75 4.08
CA GLY A 262 30.81 -52.59 4.48
C GLY A 262 30.14 -52.81 5.85
N PRO A 263 29.87 -51.74 6.67
CA PRO A 263 29.15 -51.89 7.92
C PRO A 263 27.76 -52.46 7.64
N ALA A 264 27.45 -53.63 8.23
CA ALA A 264 26.14 -54.26 8.14
C ALA A 264 25.10 -53.34 8.78
N PHE A 265 24.16 -52.84 7.97
CA PHE A 265 23.04 -52.05 8.53
C PHE A 265 22.13 -52.99 9.32
N PRO A 266 21.63 -52.57 10.52
CA PRO A 266 20.77 -53.43 11.32
C PRO A 266 19.45 -53.71 10.55
N THR A 267 19.09 -54.95 10.49
CA THR A 267 17.84 -55.44 9.86
C THR A 267 16.65 -55.35 10.78
N THR A 268 16.88 -55.25 12.07
CA THR A 268 15.88 -55.21 13.14
C THR A 268 16.19 -54.16 14.16
N ALA A 269 15.16 -53.57 14.75
CA ALA A 269 15.26 -52.63 15.83
C ALA A 269 14.28 -52.97 16.98
N ASN A 270 14.53 -52.52 18.17
CA ASN A 270 13.76 -52.95 19.35
C ASN A 270 12.80 -51.83 19.82
N PHE A 271 11.57 -52.22 20.11
CA PHE A 271 10.71 -51.47 21.03
C PHE A 271 11.03 -51.95 22.46
N THR A 272 11.73 -51.10 23.22
CA THR A 272 12.26 -51.50 24.53
C THR A 272 11.29 -51.29 25.68
N GLY A 273 10.18 -50.54 25.46
CA GLY A 273 9.35 -50.03 26.54
C GLY A 273 10.08 -48.89 27.30
N PHE A 274 9.53 -48.48 28.40
CA PHE A 274 10.11 -47.40 29.22
C PHE A 274 11.38 -47.83 29.92
N LYS A 275 12.53 -47.42 29.32
CA LYS A 275 13.87 -47.72 29.89
C LYS A 275 14.71 -46.43 29.91
N LEU A 276 15.50 -46.27 30.96
CA LEU A 276 16.38 -45.10 31.10
C LEU A 276 17.50 -45.10 30.03
N ASP A 277 18.03 -46.25 29.71
CA ASP A 277 19.09 -46.41 28.69
C ASP A 277 18.63 -46.00 27.32
N THR A 278 17.40 -46.31 26.95
CA THR A 278 16.76 -45.88 25.67
C THR A 278 16.57 -44.35 25.65
N LEU A 279 16.13 -43.78 26.76
CA LEU A 279 15.99 -42.33 26.86
C LEU A 279 17.35 -41.62 26.73
N LEU A 280 18.39 -42.10 27.41
CA LEU A 280 19.75 -41.54 27.34
C LEU A 280 20.31 -41.62 25.91
N GLY A 281 20.03 -42.68 25.17
CA GLY A 281 20.41 -42.82 23.76
C GLY A 281 19.70 -41.87 22.82
N ASN A 282 18.50 -41.41 23.20
CA ASN A 282 17.67 -40.50 22.35
C ASN A 282 17.75 -39.02 22.76
N LEU A 283 18.54 -38.63 23.77
CA LEU A 283 18.58 -37.27 24.27
C LEU A 283 19.25 -36.29 23.27
N TRP A 284 20.34 -36.70 22.64
CA TRP A 284 21.15 -35.83 21.77
C TRP A 284 20.85 -36.07 20.31
N ALA A 285 21.10 -35.06 19.49
CA ALA A 285 20.91 -35.13 18.03
C ALA A 285 21.89 -36.11 17.39
N ASP A 286 21.41 -36.82 16.38
CA ASP A 286 22.18 -37.70 15.50
C ASP A 286 21.56 -37.66 14.11
N TYR A 287 21.94 -36.66 13.31
CA TYR A 287 21.42 -36.48 11.96
C TYR A 287 22.06 -37.48 10.99
N THR A 288 21.24 -38.26 10.34
CA THR A 288 21.65 -39.27 9.37
C THR A 288 20.98 -39.02 8.00
N VAL A 289 21.34 -39.83 7.02
CA VAL A 289 20.72 -39.81 5.70
C VAL A 289 19.31 -40.39 5.81
N ASP A 290 18.32 -39.65 5.27
CA ASP A 290 16.94 -40.11 5.18
C ASP A 290 16.81 -41.27 4.18
N TYR A 291 16.26 -42.37 4.60
CA TYR A 291 16.14 -43.58 3.74
C TYR A 291 15.15 -43.43 2.57
N THR A 292 14.26 -42.42 2.61
CA THR A 292 13.29 -42.16 1.54
C THR A 292 13.82 -41.21 0.47
N THR A 293 14.59 -40.19 0.85
CA THR A 293 15.09 -39.13 -0.06
C THR A 293 16.59 -39.26 -0.36
N ASN A 294 17.32 -40.15 0.37
CA ASN A 294 18.77 -40.28 0.30
C ASN A 294 19.56 -38.97 0.48
N THR A 295 19.00 -38.03 1.24
CA THR A 295 19.63 -36.75 1.58
C THR A 295 20.02 -36.71 3.05
N MET A 296 21.13 -36.03 3.35
CA MET A 296 21.55 -35.80 4.74
C MET A 296 20.58 -34.82 5.41
N MET A 297 20.07 -35.21 6.55
CA MET A 297 19.15 -34.40 7.34
C MET A 297 19.91 -33.36 8.17
N THR A 298 19.30 -32.20 8.34
CA THR A 298 19.77 -31.10 9.16
C THR A 298 18.67 -30.60 10.06
N PHE A 299 18.98 -29.74 11.05
CA PHE A 299 17.99 -29.10 11.87
C PHE A 299 16.89 -28.41 11.05
N ALA A 300 17.28 -27.67 9.99
CA ALA A 300 16.37 -26.95 9.15
C ALA A 300 15.42 -27.86 8.36
N THR A 301 15.92 -28.97 7.81
CA THR A 301 15.11 -29.93 7.04
C THR A 301 14.13 -30.69 7.93
N VAL A 302 14.56 -31.11 9.10
CA VAL A 302 13.68 -31.77 10.10
C VAL A 302 12.63 -30.78 10.60
N PHE A 303 13.01 -29.52 10.88
CA PHE A 303 12.07 -28.47 11.24
C PHE A 303 11.03 -28.22 10.15
N ALA A 304 11.42 -28.18 8.89
CA ALA A 304 10.49 -27.99 7.78
C ALA A 304 9.43 -29.09 7.70
N VAL A 305 9.82 -30.32 7.90
CA VAL A 305 8.89 -31.46 7.90
C VAL A 305 7.95 -31.40 9.11
N MET A 306 8.49 -31.13 10.29
CA MET A 306 7.72 -31.03 11.54
C MET A 306 6.74 -29.87 11.52
N PHE A 307 7.16 -28.70 10.97
CA PHE A 307 6.33 -27.49 10.94
C PHE A 307 5.02 -27.70 10.18
N ASN A 308 4.97 -28.61 9.20
CA ASN A 308 3.73 -28.94 8.52
C ASN A 308 2.63 -29.45 9.48
N GLY A 309 2.99 -30.06 10.61
CA GLY A 309 2.03 -30.42 11.67
C GLY A 309 1.44 -29.19 12.39
N CYS A 310 2.01 -28.03 12.18
CA CYS A 310 1.60 -26.80 12.84
C CYS A 310 0.90 -25.81 11.87
N THR A 311 0.83 -26.08 10.59
CA THR A 311 0.32 -25.15 9.56
C THR A 311 -1.20 -25.00 9.54
N GLY A 312 -1.94 -25.83 10.23
CA GLY A 312 -3.40 -25.93 10.18
C GLY A 312 -4.18 -24.81 10.88
N ILE A 313 -3.53 -23.82 11.48
CA ILE A 313 -4.18 -22.77 12.28
C ILE A 313 -5.19 -21.91 11.50
N MET A 314 -5.02 -21.80 10.20
CA MET A 314 -5.90 -21.02 9.33
C MET A 314 -7.13 -21.81 8.85
N ALA A 315 -7.24 -23.12 9.14
CA ALA A 315 -8.35 -23.94 8.67
C ALA A 315 -9.72 -23.40 9.12
N GLY A 316 -9.83 -22.99 10.38
CA GLY A 316 -11.05 -22.37 10.90
C GLY A 316 -11.34 -20.99 10.29
N SER A 317 -10.33 -20.20 10.03
CA SER A 317 -10.51 -18.88 9.42
C SER A 317 -10.89 -18.95 7.95
N ASN A 318 -10.43 -19.98 7.21
CA ASN A 318 -10.79 -20.19 5.81
C ASN A 318 -12.29 -20.47 5.63
N MET A 319 -12.95 -20.96 6.66
CA MET A 319 -14.40 -21.23 6.69
C MET A 319 -15.20 -20.09 7.30
N SER A 320 -14.65 -18.87 7.40
CA SER A 320 -15.29 -17.72 8.05
C SER A 320 -16.69 -17.42 7.55
N GLY A 321 -16.95 -17.57 6.25
CA GLY A 321 -18.27 -17.36 5.64
C GLY A 321 -19.32 -18.40 6.07
N ASP A 322 -18.91 -19.60 6.48
CA ASP A 322 -19.78 -20.69 6.91
C ASP A 322 -20.04 -20.71 8.44
N LEU A 323 -19.37 -19.81 9.21
CA LEU A 323 -19.49 -19.72 10.67
C LEU A 323 -20.67 -18.84 11.12
N LYS A 324 -21.25 -19.20 12.26
CA LYS A 324 -22.38 -18.45 12.87
C LYS A 324 -21.93 -17.09 13.38
N ASN A 325 -20.81 -17.04 14.14
CA ASN A 325 -20.19 -15.83 14.70
C ASN A 325 -18.67 -15.90 14.52
N PRO A 326 -18.11 -15.52 13.36
CA PRO A 326 -16.67 -15.66 13.08
C PRO A 326 -15.79 -14.96 14.12
N SER A 327 -16.13 -13.74 14.49
CA SER A 327 -15.34 -12.93 15.45
C SER A 327 -15.22 -13.55 16.84
N TYR A 328 -16.17 -14.35 17.25
CA TYR A 328 -16.15 -15.07 18.53
C TYR A 328 -15.52 -16.46 18.38
N SER A 329 -15.83 -17.15 17.29
CA SER A 329 -15.49 -18.55 17.06
C SER A 329 -14.02 -18.76 16.72
N ILE A 330 -13.45 -17.91 15.85
CA ILE A 330 -12.08 -18.05 15.36
C ILE A 330 -11.06 -17.92 16.50
N PRO A 331 -11.06 -16.86 17.35
CA PRO A 331 -10.06 -16.73 18.40
C PRO A 331 -10.08 -17.90 19.40
N ARG A 332 -11.26 -18.21 19.92
CA ARG A 332 -11.39 -19.26 20.95
C ARG A 332 -11.09 -20.64 20.41
N GLY A 333 -11.64 -20.96 19.24
CA GLY A 333 -11.45 -22.28 18.62
C GLY A 333 -9.98 -22.53 18.25
N THR A 334 -9.33 -21.56 17.65
CA THR A 334 -7.93 -21.68 17.23
C THR A 334 -6.98 -21.79 18.43
N ILE A 335 -7.14 -20.94 19.44
CA ILE A 335 -6.30 -21.01 20.66
C ILE A 335 -6.46 -22.35 21.37
N THR A 336 -7.70 -22.84 21.52
CA THR A 336 -7.96 -24.15 22.14
C THR A 336 -7.29 -25.27 21.37
N ALA A 337 -7.40 -25.27 20.03
CA ALA A 337 -6.78 -26.29 19.19
C ALA A 337 -5.24 -26.26 19.28
N VAL A 338 -4.64 -25.07 19.24
CA VAL A 338 -3.17 -24.90 19.33
C VAL A 338 -2.62 -25.40 20.67
N ILE A 339 -3.26 -25.05 21.79
CA ILE A 339 -2.83 -25.51 23.10
C ILE A 339 -2.95 -27.03 23.22
N PHE A 340 -4.06 -27.60 22.76
CA PHE A 340 -4.30 -29.03 22.81
C PHE A 340 -3.28 -29.82 21.99
N THR A 341 -3.02 -29.39 20.76
CA THR A 341 -2.03 -30.03 19.88
C THR A 341 -0.61 -29.91 20.42
N PHE A 342 -0.24 -28.76 21.01
CA PHE A 342 1.07 -28.59 21.66
C PHE A 342 1.30 -29.59 22.76
N ILE A 343 0.32 -29.79 23.63
CA ILE A 343 0.41 -30.79 24.74
C ILE A 343 0.60 -32.19 24.17
N ILE A 344 -0.21 -32.59 23.19
CA ILE A 344 -0.17 -33.94 22.59
C ILE A 344 1.17 -34.19 21.89
N TYR A 345 1.68 -33.24 21.09
CA TYR A 345 2.96 -33.41 20.40
C TYR A 345 4.14 -33.56 21.37
N ASN A 346 4.18 -32.77 22.45
CA ASN A 346 5.23 -32.89 23.46
C ASN A 346 5.14 -34.20 24.25
N MET A 347 3.93 -34.60 24.66
CA MET A 347 3.73 -35.87 25.36
C MET A 347 4.15 -37.05 24.46
N LEU A 348 3.73 -37.07 23.22
CA LEU A 348 4.06 -38.14 22.28
C LEU A 348 5.56 -38.17 21.99
N SER A 349 6.23 -37.04 21.83
CA SER A 349 7.69 -36.97 21.64
C SER A 349 8.46 -37.56 22.84
N ILE A 350 8.06 -37.26 24.07
CA ILE A 350 8.67 -37.80 25.28
C ILE A 350 8.45 -39.32 25.38
N MET A 351 7.23 -39.81 25.13
CA MET A 351 6.91 -41.20 25.18
C MET A 351 7.69 -42.00 24.14
N VAL A 352 7.78 -41.50 22.93
CA VAL A 352 8.56 -42.12 21.84
C VAL A 352 10.06 -42.16 22.19
N ALA A 353 10.63 -41.09 22.71
CA ALA A 353 12.02 -41.04 23.09
C ALA A 353 12.37 -42.02 24.24
N CYS A 354 11.43 -42.22 25.17
CA CYS A 354 11.63 -43.13 26.31
C CYS A 354 11.49 -44.62 25.95
N SER A 355 10.79 -44.94 24.82
CA SER A 355 10.33 -46.31 24.56
C SER A 355 10.93 -46.94 23.32
N CYS A 356 11.43 -46.22 22.37
CA CYS A 356 11.87 -46.69 21.05
C CYS A 356 13.39 -46.47 20.86
N ASP A 357 14.06 -47.49 20.27
CA ASP A 357 15.44 -47.35 19.83
C ASP A 357 15.58 -46.31 18.72
N ARG A 358 16.69 -45.60 18.69
CA ARG A 358 16.98 -44.55 17.70
C ARG A 358 16.97 -45.10 16.29
N VAL A 359 17.49 -46.30 16.06
CA VAL A 359 17.52 -46.91 14.74
C VAL A 359 16.10 -47.16 14.22
N LEU A 360 15.17 -47.58 15.08
CA LEU A 360 13.77 -47.71 14.73
C LEU A 360 13.15 -46.38 14.29
N LEU A 361 13.41 -45.32 15.02
CA LEU A 361 12.90 -43.97 14.74
C LEU A 361 13.45 -43.39 13.43
N GLN A 362 14.71 -43.67 13.11
CA GLN A 362 15.36 -43.13 11.89
C GLN A 362 15.05 -43.95 10.64
N ARG A 363 14.69 -45.22 10.75
CA ARG A 363 14.57 -46.19 9.64
C ARG A 363 13.15 -46.66 9.37
N ASP A 364 12.24 -46.41 10.25
CA ASP A 364 10.83 -46.80 10.08
C ASP A 364 9.90 -45.64 10.46
N TYR A 365 9.25 -45.07 9.50
CA TYR A 365 8.30 -43.95 9.76
C TYR A 365 6.94 -44.46 10.26
N SER A 366 6.59 -45.70 9.92
CA SER A 366 5.33 -46.32 10.30
C SER A 366 5.40 -47.13 11.61
N PHE A 367 6.44 -46.94 12.41
CA PHE A 367 6.70 -47.76 13.63
C PHE A 367 5.55 -47.70 14.64
N LEU A 368 4.75 -46.65 14.70
CA LEU A 368 3.58 -46.58 15.59
C LEU A 368 2.53 -47.65 15.29
N ARG A 369 2.41 -48.06 14.04
CA ARG A 369 1.55 -49.18 13.64
C ARG A 369 2.02 -50.47 14.30
N ASP A 370 3.31 -50.72 14.26
CA ASP A 370 3.90 -51.95 14.77
C ASP A 370 3.94 -52.02 16.30
N ILE A 371 3.90 -50.90 16.97
CA ILE A 371 3.85 -50.81 18.44
C ILE A 371 2.43 -50.87 18.97
N ASN A 372 1.41 -50.55 18.19
CA ASN A 372 0.03 -50.49 18.66
C ASN A 372 -0.50 -51.86 19.12
N ILE A 373 -1.48 -51.84 20.01
CA ILE A 373 -2.20 -53.02 20.49
C ILE A 373 -2.77 -53.80 19.31
N TRP A 374 -3.35 -53.09 18.37
CA TRP A 374 -3.89 -53.67 17.14
C TRP A 374 -3.51 -52.78 15.94
N ASN A 375 -2.64 -53.35 15.08
CA ASN A 375 -2.03 -52.58 13.96
C ASN A 375 -3.03 -51.82 13.09
N PRO A 376 -4.23 -52.37 12.73
CA PRO A 376 -5.20 -51.66 11.91
C PRO A 376 -5.69 -50.30 12.47
N PHE A 377 -5.67 -50.09 13.78
CA PHE A 377 -6.13 -48.83 14.37
C PHE A 377 -5.30 -47.65 13.88
N VAL A 378 -3.98 -47.74 13.93
CA VAL A 378 -3.10 -46.68 13.46
C VAL A 378 -3.25 -46.47 11.95
N THR A 379 -3.38 -47.56 11.18
CA THR A 379 -3.61 -47.47 9.73
C THR A 379 -4.87 -46.65 9.43
N VAL A 380 -5.99 -46.97 10.07
CA VAL A 380 -7.24 -46.21 9.92
C VAL A 380 -7.09 -44.78 10.39
N GLY A 381 -6.38 -44.56 11.48
CA GLY A 381 -6.09 -43.21 12.00
C GLY A 381 -5.30 -42.33 11.02
N VAL A 382 -4.23 -42.88 10.44
CA VAL A 382 -3.42 -42.19 9.42
C VAL A 382 -4.26 -41.84 8.19
N TYR A 383 -4.99 -42.82 7.65
CA TYR A 383 -5.81 -42.61 6.45
C TYR A 383 -6.90 -41.57 6.69
N SER A 384 -7.59 -41.65 7.80
CA SER A 384 -8.66 -40.71 8.16
C SER A 384 -8.15 -39.28 8.38
N SER A 385 -7.11 -39.12 9.19
CA SER A 385 -6.56 -37.79 9.51
C SER A 385 -5.95 -37.10 8.29
N THR A 386 -5.20 -37.84 7.50
CA THR A 386 -4.52 -37.35 6.32
C THR A 386 -5.51 -36.98 5.20
N LEU A 387 -6.54 -37.82 5.00
CA LEU A 387 -7.62 -37.51 4.06
C LEU A 387 -8.37 -36.25 4.47
N SER A 388 -8.68 -36.10 5.77
CA SER A 388 -9.33 -34.89 6.29
C SER A 388 -8.50 -33.66 6.11
N ALA A 389 -7.19 -33.72 6.37
CA ALA A 389 -6.26 -32.61 6.16
C ALA A 389 -6.16 -32.20 4.68
N ALA A 390 -6.10 -33.16 3.78
CA ALA A 390 -6.09 -32.92 2.32
C ALA A 390 -7.38 -32.20 1.87
N MET A 391 -8.54 -32.67 2.33
CA MET A 391 -9.82 -32.04 2.04
C MET A 391 -9.93 -30.63 2.62
N SER A 392 -9.45 -30.41 3.85
CA SER A 392 -9.45 -29.10 4.51
C SER A 392 -8.65 -28.09 3.71
N ASN A 393 -7.45 -28.45 3.24
CA ASN A 393 -6.62 -27.60 2.42
C ASN A 393 -7.24 -27.32 1.03
N LEU A 394 -7.85 -28.32 0.41
CA LEU A 394 -8.52 -28.17 -0.88
C LEU A 394 -9.73 -27.21 -0.79
N ILE A 395 -10.54 -27.35 0.26
CA ILE A 395 -11.65 -26.44 0.52
C ILE A 395 -11.11 -25.02 0.81
N GLY A 396 -10.08 -24.90 1.65
CA GLY A 396 -9.43 -23.62 1.93
C GLY A 396 -8.94 -22.93 0.67
N ALA A 397 -8.22 -23.64 -0.20
CA ALA A 397 -7.76 -23.15 -1.49
C ALA A 397 -8.93 -22.65 -2.36
N SER A 398 -10.00 -23.45 -2.47
CA SER A 398 -11.15 -23.08 -3.28
C SER A 398 -11.89 -21.84 -2.78
N ARG A 399 -12.00 -21.64 -1.47
CA ARG A 399 -12.61 -20.46 -0.86
C ARG A 399 -11.77 -19.21 -1.09
N ILE A 400 -10.45 -19.33 -0.99
CA ILE A 400 -9.51 -18.22 -1.26
C ILE A 400 -9.58 -17.83 -2.75
N LEU A 401 -9.54 -18.81 -3.66
CA LEU A 401 -9.62 -18.55 -5.09
C LEU A 401 -10.95 -17.87 -5.48
N TYR A 402 -12.05 -18.33 -4.90
CA TYR A 402 -13.36 -17.71 -5.08
C TYR A 402 -13.37 -16.24 -4.61
N ALA A 403 -12.80 -15.98 -3.43
CA ALA A 403 -12.73 -14.62 -2.90
C ALA A 403 -11.87 -13.69 -3.79
N LEU A 404 -10.73 -14.19 -4.26
CA LEU A 404 -9.87 -13.47 -5.23
C LEU A 404 -10.60 -13.16 -6.54
N ALA A 405 -11.37 -14.12 -7.04
CA ALA A 405 -12.16 -13.94 -8.24
C ALA A 405 -13.29 -12.94 -8.05
N ARG A 406 -13.99 -12.99 -6.91
CA ARG A 406 -15.07 -12.05 -6.56
C ARG A 406 -14.59 -10.61 -6.52
N ASP A 407 -13.39 -10.37 -6.01
CA ASP A 407 -12.80 -9.04 -5.88
C ASP A 407 -12.22 -8.49 -7.21
N ASP A 408 -12.31 -9.23 -8.32
CA ASP A 408 -11.90 -8.83 -9.67
C ASP A 408 -10.43 -8.37 -9.83
N LEU A 409 -9.53 -8.83 -8.96
CA LEU A 409 -8.14 -8.38 -8.96
C LEU A 409 -7.37 -8.75 -10.24
N PHE A 410 -7.74 -9.88 -10.86
CA PHE A 410 -7.14 -10.38 -12.10
C PHE A 410 -8.11 -10.35 -13.31
N GLY A 411 -9.18 -9.59 -13.20
CA GLY A 411 -10.14 -9.36 -14.27
C GLY A 411 -10.70 -10.64 -14.89
N LYS A 412 -10.63 -10.74 -16.21
CA LYS A 412 -11.23 -11.86 -16.98
C LYS A 412 -10.59 -13.22 -16.71
N VAL A 413 -9.35 -13.28 -16.25
CA VAL A 413 -8.59 -14.53 -16.05
C VAL A 413 -9.26 -15.41 -14.98
N LEU A 414 -9.62 -14.82 -13.84
CA LEU A 414 -10.28 -15.53 -12.74
C LEU A 414 -11.82 -15.48 -12.79
N SER A 415 -12.41 -14.85 -13.78
CA SER A 415 -13.87 -14.74 -13.90
C SER A 415 -14.62 -16.09 -13.85
N PRO A 416 -14.14 -17.21 -14.41
CA PRO A 416 -14.82 -18.49 -14.30
C PRO A 416 -14.97 -18.98 -12.85
N ALA A 417 -14.01 -18.63 -11.98
CA ALA A 417 -14.00 -19.04 -10.58
C ALA A 417 -15.11 -18.38 -9.73
N LYS A 418 -15.80 -17.36 -10.25
CA LYS A 418 -16.97 -16.74 -9.59
C LYS A 418 -18.23 -17.60 -9.58
N LYS A 419 -18.30 -18.63 -10.45
CA LYS A 419 -19.50 -19.45 -10.57
C LYS A 419 -19.72 -20.29 -9.33
N THR A 420 -20.91 -20.14 -8.74
CA THR A 420 -21.36 -20.90 -7.58
C THR A 420 -22.51 -21.84 -7.94
N SER A 421 -22.70 -22.93 -7.19
CA SER A 421 -23.87 -23.79 -7.26
C SER A 421 -25.07 -23.10 -6.59
N HIS A 422 -26.29 -23.64 -6.78
CA HIS A 422 -27.50 -23.19 -6.09
C HIS A 422 -27.37 -23.20 -4.56
N SER A 423 -26.50 -24.04 -4.00
CA SER A 423 -26.16 -24.11 -2.58
C SER A 423 -25.08 -23.10 -2.13
N GLY A 424 -24.59 -22.22 -3.02
CA GLY A 424 -23.54 -21.25 -2.73
C GLY A 424 -22.12 -21.81 -2.75
N ASN A 425 -21.92 -23.09 -3.11
CA ASN A 425 -20.59 -23.70 -3.19
C ASN A 425 -19.88 -23.30 -4.51
N PRO A 426 -18.61 -22.79 -4.46
CA PRO A 426 -17.86 -22.38 -5.66
C PRO A 426 -17.24 -23.59 -6.37
N TRP A 427 -18.04 -24.34 -7.11
CA TRP A 427 -17.64 -25.60 -7.75
C TRP A 427 -16.51 -25.43 -8.79
N VAL A 428 -16.48 -24.35 -9.53
CA VAL A 428 -15.41 -24.07 -10.52
C VAL A 428 -14.08 -23.81 -9.81
N SER A 429 -14.09 -23.08 -8.70
CA SER A 429 -12.88 -22.86 -7.89
C SER A 429 -12.34 -24.17 -7.30
N VAL A 430 -13.24 -25.07 -6.88
CA VAL A 430 -12.86 -26.41 -6.42
C VAL A 430 -12.18 -27.20 -7.52
N LEU A 431 -12.74 -27.22 -8.75
CA LEU A 431 -12.15 -27.90 -9.89
C LEU A 431 -10.77 -27.34 -10.29
N LEU A 432 -10.62 -26.03 -10.31
CA LEU A 432 -9.33 -25.38 -10.62
C LEU A 432 -8.28 -25.70 -9.55
N SER A 433 -8.67 -25.67 -8.28
CA SER A 433 -7.78 -26.03 -7.16
C SER A 433 -7.34 -27.48 -7.25
N TRP A 434 -8.26 -28.40 -7.53
CA TRP A 434 -7.95 -29.81 -7.72
C TRP A 434 -7.00 -30.05 -8.90
N PHE A 435 -7.22 -29.37 -10.03
CA PHE A 435 -6.33 -29.49 -11.19
C PHE A 435 -4.89 -29.07 -10.83
N LEU A 436 -4.72 -28.00 -10.07
CA LEU A 436 -3.38 -27.57 -9.61
C LEU A 436 -2.78 -28.55 -8.59
N VAL A 437 -3.59 -29.11 -7.69
CA VAL A 437 -3.13 -30.21 -6.79
C VAL A 437 -2.61 -31.38 -7.60
N GLN A 438 -3.31 -31.76 -8.66
CA GLN A 438 -2.88 -32.85 -9.55
C GLN A 438 -1.53 -32.54 -10.21
N LEU A 439 -1.28 -31.30 -10.63
CA LEU A 439 0.01 -30.91 -11.18
C LEU A 439 1.15 -31.02 -10.14
N VAL A 440 0.89 -30.62 -8.89
CA VAL A 440 1.89 -30.73 -7.82
C VAL A 440 2.20 -32.20 -7.45
N LEU A 441 1.23 -33.12 -7.59
CA LEU A 441 1.44 -34.54 -7.32
C LEU A 441 2.51 -35.20 -8.21
N PHE A 442 2.81 -34.63 -9.37
CA PHE A 442 3.89 -35.12 -10.23
C PHE A 442 5.29 -35.05 -9.59
N SER A 443 5.49 -34.26 -8.53
CA SER A 443 6.80 -34.18 -7.85
C SER A 443 7.16 -35.44 -7.06
N GLY A 444 6.20 -36.24 -6.64
CA GLY A 444 6.30 -37.62 -6.18
C GLY A 444 6.88 -37.87 -4.79
N LYS A 445 7.53 -36.89 -4.12
CA LYS A 445 8.17 -37.10 -2.81
C LYS A 445 7.71 -36.12 -1.73
N LEU A 446 7.18 -36.64 -0.61
CA LEU A 446 6.62 -35.88 0.49
C LEU A 446 7.63 -34.91 1.11
N ASN A 447 8.82 -35.37 1.49
CA ASN A 447 9.80 -34.53 2.20
C ASN A 447 10.34 -33.40 1.34
N THR A 448 10.37 -33.53 0.01
CA THR A 448 10.78 -32.47 -0.93
C THR A 448 9.73 -31.36 -0.97
N ILE A 449 8.44 -31.73 -1.07
CA ILE A 449 7.34 -30.75 -1.08
C ILE A 449 7.18 -30.09 0.28
N ALA A 450 7.44 -30.80 1.36
CA ALA A 450 7.29 -30.31 2.72
C ALA A 450 8.06 -29.00 2.97
N SER A 451 9.27 -28.86 2.46
CA SER A 451 10.07 -27.62 2.58
C SER A 451 9.42 -26.43 1.85
N ILE A 452 8.90 -26.66 0.66
CA ILE A 452 8.25 -25.62 -0.15
C ILE A 452 6.95 -25.17 0.53
N VAL A 453 6.14 -26.12 0.97
CA VAL A 453 4.88 -25.85 1.68
C VAL A 453 5.12 -25.04 2.94
N THR A 454 6.13 -25.42 3.73
CA THR A 454 6.49 -24.70 4.96
C THR A 454 6.91 -23.26 4.68
N ILE A 455 7.73 -23.04 3.66
CA ILE A 455 8.15 -21.69 3.27
C ILE A 455 6.95 -20.83 2.85
N PHE A 456 6.01 -21.37 2.09
CA PHE A 456 4.81 -20.65 1.69
C PHE A 456 3.92 -20.29 2.89
N PHE A 457 3.72 -21.21 3.81
CA PHE A 457 2.95 -20.91 5.03
C PHE A 457 3.64 -19.90 5.94
N LEU A 458 4.96 -19.99 6.13
CA LEU A 458 5.71 -19.00 6.89
C LEU A 458 5.63 -17.62 6.27
N LEU A 459 5.70 -17.52 4.94
CA LEU A 459 5.55 -16.25 4.23
C LEU A 459 4.16 -15.65 4.46
N VAL A 460 3.11 -16.46 4.39
CA VAL A 460 1.73 -16.01 4.63
C VAL A 460 1.56 -15.57 6.09
N TYR A 461 2.13 -16.29 7.06
CA TYR A 461 2.05 -15.93 8.47
C TYR A 461 2.78 -14.61 8.75
N ALA A 462 3.97 -14.42 8.18
CA ALA A 462 4.68 -13.14 8.24
C ALA A 462 3.85 -12.00 7.64
N ALA A 463 3.12 -12.26 6.56
CA ALA A 463 2.27 -11.28 5.91
C ALA A 463 1.04 -10.90 6.75
N VAL A 464 0.43 -11.85 7.46
CA VAL A 464 -0.66 -11.59 8.41
C VAL A 464 -0.17 -10.73 9.57
N ASP A 465 0.99 -11.05 10.13
CA ASP A 465 1.61 -10.25 11.19
C ASP A 465 1.93 -8.84 10.71
N LEU A 466 2.44 -8.69 9.47
CA LEU A 466 2.71 -7.39 8.85
C LEU A 466 1.41 -6.58 8.65
N ALA A 467 0.32 -7.23 8.26
CA ALA A 467 -0.98 -6.58 8.11
C ALA A 467 -1.48 -5.98 9.44
N CYS A 468 -1.36 -6.76 10.52
CA CYS A 468 -1.70 -6.28 11.87
C CYS A 468 -0.80 -5.13 12.32
N LEU A 469 0.50 -5.24 12.09
CA LEU A 469 1.47 -4.19 12.44
C LEU A 469 1.17 -2.89 11.69
N ALA A 470 0.87 -2.98 10.40
CA ALA A 470 0.53 -1.83 9.58
C ALA A 470 -0.74 -1.11 10.07
N LEU A 471 -1.79 -1.86 10.45
CA LEU A 471 -3.01 -1.30 11.02
C LEU A 471 -2.77 -0.61 12.36
N GLU A 472 -1.98 -1.20 13.23
CA GLU A 472 -1.63 -0.63 14.54
C GLU A 472 -0.81 0.67 14.38
N TRP A 473 0.23 0.63 13.53
CA TRP A 473 1.08 1.81 13.28
C TRP A 473 0.39 2.93 12.53
N ALA A 474 -0.56 2.61 11.64
CA ALA A 474 -1.38 3.62 10.99
C ALA A 474 -2.32 4.33 11.95
N SER A 475 -2.44 3.82 13.18
CA SER A 475 -3.44 4.29 14.16
C SER A 475 -4.84 4.41 13.52
N ALA A 476 -5.20 3.41 12.73
CA ALA A 476 -6.46 3.40 11.99
C ALA A 476 -7.64 3.46 12.96
N PRO A 477 -8.53 4.47 12.89
CA PRO A 477 -9.62 4.65 13.85
C PRO A 477 -10.60 3.48 13.86
N ASN A 478 -10.63 2.70 12.79
CA ASN A 478 -11.47 1.52 12.62
C ASN A 478 -10.80 0.23 13.13
N PHE A 479 -9.52 0.26 13.49
CA PHE A 479 -8.83 -0.89 14.06
C PHE A 479 -8.99 -0.88 15.58
N ARG A 480 -10.03 -1.57 16.07
CA ARG A 480 -10.38 -1.70 17.49
C ARG A 480 -10.65 -3.15 17.84
N PRO A 481 -9.62 -4.02 17.83
CA PRO A 481 -9.80 -5.41 18.18
C PRO A 481 -10.27 -5.56 19.62
N THR A 482 -11.24 -6.44 19.87
CA THR A 482 -11.69 -6.76 21.23
C THR A 482 -10.75 -7.72 21.93
N PHE A 483 -9.79 -8.27 21.20
CA PHE A 483 -8.78 -9.20 21.73
C PHE A 483 -7.67 -8.43 22.47
N ARG A 484 -7.45 -8.71 23.76
CA ARG A 484 -6.58 -7.93 24.66
C ARG A 484 -5.09 -8.27 24.57
N TYR A 485 -4.74 -9.48 24.13
CA TYR A 485 -3.36 -9.98 24.19
C TYR A 485 -2.51 -9.64 22.98
N PHE A 486 -3.06 -8.88 22.05
CA PHE A 486 -2.39 -8.40 20.88
C PHE A 486 -1.58 -7.12 21.17
N THR A 487 -0.33 -7.07 20.71
CA THR A 487 0.54 -5.89 20.75
C THR A 487 1.37 -5.81 19.47
N TRP A 488 1.88 -4.63 19.12
CA TRP A 488 2.76 -4.49 17.96
C TRP A 488 4.08 -5.30 18.12
N HIS A 489 4.54 -5.52 19.35
CA HIS A 489 5.73 -6.34 19.64
C HIS A 489 5.54 -7.80 19.20
N THR A 490 4.35 -8.37 19.45
CA THR A 490 4.05 -9.75 19.02
C THR A 490 4.08 -9.90 17.52
N CYS A 491 3.61 -8.90 16.77
CA CYS A 491 3.71 -8.89 15.32
C CYS A 491 5.16 -8.86 14.83
N VAL A 492 6.00 -7.99 15.41
CA VAL A 492 7.42 -7.90 15.03
C VAL A 492 8.15 -9.21 15.32
N LEU A 493 7.92 -9.82 16.48
CA LEU A 493 8.49 -11.12 16.84
C LEU A 493 8.03 -12.22 15.88
N GLY A 494 6.75 -12.24 15.52
CA GLY A 494 6.20 -13.17 14.54
C GLY A 494 6.85 -13.02 13.16
N ILE A 495 6.97 -11.80 12.65
CA ILE A 495 7.61 -11.52 11.34
C ILE A 495 9.07 -11.96 11.36
N VAL A 496 9.84 -11.57 12.37
CA VAL A 496 11.25 -11.93 12.48
C VAL A 496 11.42 -13.45 12.58
N GLY A 497 10.61 -14.12 13.41
CA GLY A 497 10.64 -15.58 13.57
C GLY A 497 10.33 -16.30 12.24
N CYS A 498 9.27 -15.91 11.54
CA CYS A 498 8.90 -16.48 10.24
C CYS A 498 10.00 -16.27 9.18
N VAL A 499 10.53 -15.07 9.05
CA VAL A 499 11.57 -14.75 8.06
C VAL A 499 12.86 -15.52 8.35
N VAL A 500 13.33 -15.53 9.60
CA VAL A 500 14.54 -16.26 10.00
C VAL A 500 14.39 -17.76 9.68
N MET A 501 13.27 -18.36 10.07
CA MET A 501 13.06 -19.78 9.81
C MET A 501 12.92 -20.10 8.33
N MET A 502 12.30 -19.23 7.55
CA MET A 502 12.15 -19.39 6.11
C MET A 502 13.51 -19.44 5.39
N PHE A 503 14.43 -18.52 5.77
CA PHE A 503 15.78 -18.49 5.21
C PHE A 503 16.67 -19.62 5.73
N LEU A 504 16.47 -20.08 6.96
CA LEU A 504 17.19 -21.24 7.52
C LEU A 504 16.80 -22.55 6.84
N ILE A 505 15.54 -22.72 6.45
CA ILE A 505 15.08 -23.94 5.75
C ILE A 505 15.71 -24.02 4.37
N ASN A 506 15.52 -23.02 3.54
CA ASN A 506 16.14 -22.94 2.20
C ASN A 506 16.14 -21.49 1.70
N ALA A 507 17.33 -20.88 1.65
CA ALA A 507 17.48 -19.50 1.22
C ALA A 507 17.07 -19.26 -0.24
N ILE A 508 17.26 -20.22 -1.12
CA ILE A 508 16.91 -20.10 -2.54
C ILE A 508 15.38 -20.12 -2.71
N TYR A 509 14.70 -21.07 -2.11
CA TYR A 509 13.22 -21.15 -2.19
C TYR A 509 12.56 -19.97 -1.48
N ALA A 510 13.12 -19.52 -0.35
CA ALA A 510 12.63 -18.34 0.35
C ALA A 510 12.75 -17.08 -0.50
N SER A 511 13.92 -16.85 -1.09
CA SER A 511 14.15 -15.71 -1.98
C SER A 511 13.26 -15.75 -3.23
N ALA A 512 13.11 -16.92 -3.84
CA ALA A 512 12.23 -17.12 -5.00
C ALA A 512 10.76 -16.84 -4.65
N SER A 513 10.29 -17.29 -3.50
CA SER A 513 8.92 -17.07 -3.02
C SER A 513 8.64 -15.59 -2.75
N ILE A 514 9.58 -14.88 -2.13
CA ILE A 514 9.47 -13.44 -1.90
C ILE A 514 9.50 -12.68 -3.23
N ALA A 515 10.41 -13.04 -4.15
CA ALA A 515 10.48 -12.42 -5.47
C ALA A 515 9.18 -12.62 -6.27
N PHE A 516 8.61 -13.83 -6.22
CA PHE A 516 7.33 -14.13 -6.86
C PHE A 516 6.17 -13.32 -6.24
N MET A 517 6.12 -13.19 -4.92
CA MET A 517 5.13 -12.36 -4.23
C MET A 517 5.26 -10.88 -4.65
N LEU A 518 6.49 -10.34 -4.72
CA LEU A 518 6.72 -8.97 -5.16
C LEU A 518 6.35 -8.77 -6.64
N LEU A 519 6.62 -9.76 -7.50
CA LEU A 519 6.20 -9.74 -8.90
C LEU A 519 4.68 -9.68 -9.02
N LEU A 520 3.96 -10.49 -8.25
CA LEU A 520 2.49 -10.44 -8.20
C LEU A 520 1.97 -9.08 -7.72
N LEU A 521 2.62 -8.51 -6.70
CA LEU A 521 2.28 -7.19 -6.20
C LEU A 521 2.42 -6.11 -7.29
N LEU A 522 3.54 -6.12 -8.01
CA LEU A 522 3.78 -5.20 -9.13
C LEU A 522 2.76 -5.42 -10.27
N LEU A 523 2.43 -6.68 -10.57
CA LEU A 523 1.42 -7.00 -11.59
C LEU A 523 0.05 -6.46 -11.20
N ILE A 524 -0.39 -6.64 -9.96
CA ILE A 524 -1.68 -6.13 -9.47
C ILE A 524 -1.67 -4.60 -9.45
N HIS A 525 -0.55 -3.99 -9.03
CA HIS A 525 -0.40 -2.53 -9.08
C HIS A 525 -0.54 -1.99 -10.50
N TYR A 526 0.05 -2.66 -11.49
CA TYR A 526 -0.06 -2.29 -12.90
C TYR A 526 -1.50 -2.45 -13.44
N LEU A 527 -2.21 -3.50 -13.03
CA LEU A 527 -3.61 -3.73 -13.40
C LEU A 527 -4.56 -2.72 -12.72
N SER A 528 -4.12 -2.08 -11.63
CA SER A 528 -4.85 -1.04 -10.87
C SER A 528 -6.35 -1.36 -10.67
N PRO A 529 -6.71 -2.45 -10.00
CA PRO A 529 -8.12 -2.82 -9.81
C PRO A 529 -8.84 -1.75 -8.99
N THR A 530 -10.04 -1.37 -9.42
CA THR A 530 -10.89 -0.47 -8.64
C THR A 530 -11.37 -1.19 -7.39
N SER A 531 -11.08 -0.64 -6.22
CA SER A 531 -11.53 -1.23 -4.95
C SER A 531 -12.37 -0.25 -4.15
N SER A 532 -13.45 -0.74 -3.56
CA SER A 532 -14.36 0.07 -2.73
C SER A 532 -13.93 0.18 -1.26
N TRP A 533 -12.97 -0.62 -0.82
CA TRP A 533 -12.55 -0.70 0.61
C TRP A 533 -11.33 0.14 1.00
N GLY A 534 -10.78 0.93 0.07
CA GLY A 534 -9.66 1.82 0.34
C GLY A 534 -8.29 1.13 0.46
N TYR A 535 -7.26 1.95 0.59
CA TYR A 535 -5.86 1.50 0.67
C TYR A 535 -5.27 1.87 2.03
N ILE A 536 -4.63 0.92 2.68
CA ILE A 536 -3.89 1.18 3.93
C ILE A 536 -2.74 2.18 3.71
N SER A 537 -2.18 2.22 2.49
CA SER A 537 -1.15 3.19 2.12
C SER A 537 -1.60 4.63 2.36
N GLN A 538 -2.88 4.96 2.10
CA GLN A 538 -3.42 6.28 2.36
C GLN A 538 -3.47 6.61 3.87
N ALA A 539 -3.83 5.63 4.70
CA ALA A 539 -3.83 5.81 6.15
C ALA A 539 -2.41 5.98 6.71
N LEU A 540 -1.45 5.20 6.21
CA LEU A 540 -0.03 5.32 6.57
C LEU A 540 0.55 6.66 6.12
N ILE A 541 0.25 7.08 4.89
CA ILE A 541 0.66 8.40 4.36
C ILE A 541 0.07 9.51 5.24
N PHE A 542 -1.23 9.45 5.54
CA PHE A 542 -1.88 10.43 6.41
C PHE A 542 -1.20 10.54 7.78
N HIS A 543 -0.92 9.38 8.41
CA HIS A 543 -0.23 9.34 9.71
C HIS A 543 1.17 9.95 9.63
N GLN A 544 1.95 9.61 8.61
CA GLN A 544 3.30 10.14 8.41
C GLN A 544 3.28 11.63 8.10
N VAL A 545 2.40 12.08 7.20
CA VAL A 545 2.25 13.50 6.85
C VAL A 545 1.90 14.31 8.11
N ARG A 546 0.91 13.86 8.90
CA ARG A 546 0.56 14.54 10.16
C ARG A 546 1.75 14.61 11.12
N LYS A 547 2.45 13.48 11.31
CA LYS A 547 3.62 13.41 12.20
C LYS A 547 4.71 14.37 11.75
N TYR A 548 5.07 14.38 10.48
CA TYR A 548 6.11 15.25 9.94
C TYR A 548 5.71 16.72 9.96
N LEU A 549 4.45 17.05 9.67
CA LEU A 549 3.95 18.42 9.78
C LEU A 549 4.02 18.96 11.22
N LEU A 550 3.72 18.12 12.22
CA LEU A 550 3.85 18.51 13.62
C LEU A 550 5.32 18.63 14.08
N MET A 551 6.22 17.86 13.47
CA MET A 551 7.66 17.96 13.74
C MET A 551 8.33 19.14 13.04
N LEU A 552 7.70 19.69 11.99
CA LEU A 552 8.20 20.86 11.26
C LEU A 552 8.00 22.12 12.09
N ASP A 553 9.04 22.52 12.81
CA ASP A 553 9.02 23.70 13.71
C ASP A 553 9.35 24.99 12.92
N VAL A 554 8.35 25.83 12.75
CA VAL A 554 8.47 27.12 12.04
C VAL A 554 9.52 28.05 12.69
N ARG A 555 9.74 27.90 14.01
CA ARG A 555 10.71 28.72 14.76
C ARG A 555 12.17 28.42 14.44
N LYS A 556 12.40 27.26 13.77
CA LYS A 556 13.73 26.79 13.36
C LYS A 556 14.03 27.03 11.89
N ASP A 557 13.16 27.79 11.21
CA ASP A 557 13.40 28.12 9.82
C ASP A 557 14.65 28.98 9.69
N HIS A 558 15.51 28.63 8.74
CA HIS A 558 16.73 29.33 8.43
C HIS A 558 16.75 29.71 6.95
N VAL A 559 17.26 30.89 6.64
CA VAL A 559 17.33 31.44 5.27
C VAL A 559 18.01 30.46 4.30
N LYS A 560 18.99 29.71 4.76
CA LYS A 560 19.69 28.66 3.96
C LYS A 560 18.77 27.58 3.40
N PHE A 561 17.66 27.25 4.08
CA PHE A 561 16.69 26.23 3.69
C PHE A 561 15.39 26.81 3.13
N TRP A 562 15.37 28.09 2.87
CA TRP A 562 14.21 28.76 2.30
C TRP A 562 13.80 28.13 0.96
N ARG A 563 12.51 28.01 0.75
CA ARG A 563 11.91 27.49 -0.48
C ARG A 563 10.74 28.36 -0.91
N PRO A 564 10.52 28.54 -2.22
CA PRO A 564 9.31 29.21 -2.68
C PRO A 564 8.09 28.36 -2.34
N GLN A 565 7.22 28.89 -1.50
CA GLN A 565 5.92 28.31 -1.15
C GLN A 565 4.86 29.24 -1.73
N ILE A 566 4.28 28.82 -2.85
CA ILE A 566 3.56 29.70 -3.76
C ILE A 566 2.05 29.48 -3.61
N LEU A 567 1.32 30.60 -3.44
CA LEU A 567 -0.12 30.68 -3.67
C LEU A 567 -0.33 31.40 -5.00
N LEU A 568 -0.84 30.70 -6.01
CA LEU A 568 -1.26 31.29 -7.29
C LEU A 568 -2.75 31.53 -7.29
N MET A 569 -3.16 32.78 -7.43
CA MET A 569 -4.57 33.13 -7.60
C MET A 569 -4.98 33.01 -9.06
N VAL A 570 -6.01 32.23 -9.32
CA VAL A 570 -6.55 31.95 -10.64
C VAL A 570 -8.02 32.31 -10.67
N SER A 571 -8.40 33.22 -11.54
CA SER A 571 -9.82 33.57 -11.77
C SER A 571 -10.47 32.58 -12.74
N ASN A 572 -9.80 32.34 -13.89
CA ASN A 572 -10.25 31.38 -14.89
C ASN A 572 -9.10 30.42 -15.25
N PRO A 573 -9.25 29.12 -14.95
CA PRO A 573 -8.19 28.15 -15.19
C PRO A 573 -7.89 27.93 -16.67
N ARG A 574 -8.88 28.12 -17.57
CA ARG A 574 -8.71 27.90 -19.00
C ARG A 574 -7.79 28.91 -19.66
N SER A 575 -7.85 30.15 -19.21
CA SER A 575 -6.99 31.23 -19.72
C SER A 575 -5.61 31.27 -19.08
N SER A 576 -5.41 30.57 -17.97
CA SER A 576 -4.21 30.67 -17.12
C SER A 576 -3.29 29.45 -17.21
N VAL A 577 -3.48 28.55 -18.17
CA VAL A 577 -2.72 27.29 -18.29
C VAL A 577 -1.21 27.53 -18.37
N GLY A 578 -0.77 28.50 -19.15
CA GLY A 578 0.65 28.85 -19.29
C GLY A 578 1.27 29.28 -17.96
N LEU A 579 0.57 30.13 -17.20
CA LEU A 579 1.00 30.58 -15.87
C LEU A 579 1.01 29.44 -14.85
N ILE A 580 -0.02 28.60 -14.85
CA ILE A 580 -0.12 27.46 -13.95
C ILE A 580 1.06 26.50 -14.16
N ARG A 581 1.42 26.22 -15.41
CA ARG A 581 2.57 25.36 -15.75
C ARG A 581 3.90 26.02 -15.39
N PHE A 582 4.05 27.31 -15.64
CA PHE A 582 5.26 28.06 -15.29
C PHE A 582 5.47 28.10 -13.78
N THR A 583 4.40 28.32 -13.01
CA THR A 583 4.47 28.34 -11.55
C THR A 583 4.86 26.96 -10.99
N ASN A 584 4.42 25.89 -11.62
CA ASN A 584 4.86 24.54 -11.26
C ASN A 584 6.37 24.33 -11.47
N ASP A 585 6.98 25.00 -12.45
CA ASP A 585 8.43 24.96 -12.65
C ASP A 585 9.16 25.79 -11.57
N ILE A 586 8.75 27.04 -11.34
CA ILE A 586 9.45 27.98 -10.44
C ILE A 586 9.38 27.56 -8.95
N LYS A 587 8.34 26.85 -8.53
CA LYS A 587 8.24 26.35 -7.13
C LYS A 587 9.34 25.37 -6.77
N LYS A 588 9.97 24.72 -7.75
CA LYS A 588 10.91 23.61 -7.59
C LYS A 588 10.31 22.52 -6.68
N SER A 589 10.78 22.33 -5.47
CA SER A 589 10.27 21.36 -4.49
C SER A 589 9.43 21.99 -3.37
N GLY A 590 9.02 23.25 -3.52
CA GLY A 590 8.22 23.97 -2.54
C GLY A 590 6.72 23.66 -2.62
N LEU A 591 5.97 24.22 -1.69
CA LEU A 591 4.52 24.17 -1.68
C LEU A 591 3.94 24.95 -2.87
N TYR A 592 2.94 24.40 -3.52
CA TYR A 592 2.18 25.06 -4.58
C TYR A 592 0.69 24.92 -4.31
N VAL A 593 0.02 26.04 -4.15
CA VAL A 593 -1.42 26.10 -3.92
C VAL A 593 -2.06 26.90 -5.04
N LEU A 594 -3.06 26.32 -5.69
CA LEU A 594 -3.95 27.01 -6.62
C LEU A 594 -5.11 27.57 -5.80
N GLY A 595 -5.23 28.88 -5.76
CA GLY A 595 -6.31 29.56 -5.07
C GLY A 595 -7.36 30.10 -6.05
N HIS A 596 -8.63 29.91 -5.74
CA HIS A 596 -9.75 30.48 -6.46
C HIS A 596 -10.77 31.05 -5.50
N VAL A 597 -11.31 32.20 -5.82
CA VAL A 597 -12.37 32.87 -5.04
C VAL A 597 -13.67 32.82 -5.83
N GLN A 598 -14.66 32.16 -5.27
CA GLN A 598 -16.04 32.20 -5.73
C GLN A 598 -16.75 33.33 -4.99
N LEU A 599 -17.41 34.21 -5.73
CA LEU A 599 -18.26 35.23 -5.11
C LEU A 599 -19.62 34.67 -4.73
N GLY A 600 -20.06 34.97 -3.53
CA GLY A 600 -21.34 34.54 -3.01
C GLY A 600 -21.39 34.57 -1.50
N ASP A 601 -22.61 34.45 -0.99
CA ASP A 601 -22.91 34.30 0.44
C ASP A 601 -23.52 32.92 0.67
N LEU A 602 -22.99 32.18 1.63
CA LEU A 602 -23.45 30.84 1.95
C LEU A 602 -24.91 30.81 2.44
N ASP A 603 -25.36 31.88 3.10
CA ASP A 603 -26.74 32.00 3.61
C ASP A 603 -27.79 32.06 2.48
N THR A 604 -27.38 32.51 1.29
CA THR A 604 -28.28 32.64 0.13
C THR A 604 -28.28 31.40 -0.77
N LEU A 605 -27.36 30.45 -0.54
CA LEU A 605 -27.16 29.29 -1.40
C LEU A 605 -27.79 28.03 -0.79
N PRO A 606 -28.42 27.15 -1.56
CA PRO A 606 -29.08 25.94 -1.05
C PRO A 606 -28.07 24.84 -0.65
N SER A 607 -26.81 24.90 -1.15
CA SER A 607 -25.74 23.94 -0.88
C SER A 607 -24.40 24.58 -1.19
N ASP A 608 -23.31 23.97 -0.70
CA ASP A 608 -21.95 24.40 -0.99
C ASP A 608 -21.61 24.30 -2.50
N PRO A 609 -21.38 25.45 -3.19
CA PRO A 609 -21.06 25.46 -4.60
C PRO A 609 -19.63 24.99 -4.87
N LEU A 610 -18.75 25.01 -3.87
CA LEU A 610 -17.33 24.70 -4.02
C LEU A 610 -17.09 23.21 -4.17
N GLN A 611 -17.93 22.37 -3.55
CA GLN A 611 -17.78 20.92 -3.60
C GLN A 611 -17.82 20.36 -5.03
N SER A 612 -18.74 20.84 -5.84
CA SER A 612 -18.86 20.41 -7.24
C SER A 612 -17.71 20.91 -8.13
N GLN A 613 -17.18 22.07 -7.80
CA GLN A 613 -16.04 22.65 -8.53
C GLN A 613 -14.72 22.00 -8.18
N TYR A 614 -14.57 21.54 -6.94
CA TYR A 614 -13.31 20.96 -6.44
C TYR A 614 -12.85 19.77 -7.27
N ASP A 615 -13.75 18.87 -7.65
CA ASP A 615 -13.45 17.73 -8.50
C ASP A 615 -12.99 18.14 -9.91
N SER A 616 -13.58 19.20 -10.46
CA SER A 616 -13.16 19.76 -11.75
C SER A 616 -11.75 20.35 -11.69
N TRP A 617 -11.40 21.03 -10.59
CA TRP A 617 -10.05 21.55 -10.37
C TRP A 617 -9.02 20.44 -10.17
N LEU A 618 -9.36 19.37 -9.47
CA LEU A 618 -8.47 18.20 -9.33
C LEU A 618 -8.24 17.52 -10.68
N SER A 619 -9.28 17.34 -11.47
CA SER A 619 -9.16 16.79 -12.84
C SER A 619 -8.27 17.65 -13.73
N LEU A 620 -8.33 18.98 -13.61
CA LEU A 620 -7.43 19.90 -14.31
C LEU A 620 -5.97 19.73 -13.85
N VAL A 621 -5.72 19.60 -12.54
CA VAL A 621 -4.39 19.37 -11.98
C VAL A 621 -3.78 18.08 -12.53
N ASP A 622 -4.58 17.02 -12.60
CA ASP A 622 -4.16 15.72 -13.13
C ASP A 622 -3.88 15.81 -14.64
N HIS A 623 -4.78 16.44 -15.41
CA HIS A 623 -4.61 16.62 -16.86
C HIS A 623 -3.36 17.43 -17.22
N LEU A 624 -3.08 18.50 -16.48
CA LEU A 624 -1.88 19.32 -16.67
C LEU A 624 -0.61 18.64 -16.14
N ASN A 625 -0.74 17.52 -15.43
CA ASN A 625 0.35 16.80 -14.75
C ASN A 625 1.19 17.72 -13.86
N ILE A 626 0.53 18.52 -13.05
CA ILE A 626 1.15 19.44 -12.09
C ILE A 626 0.97 18.91 -10.67
N LYS A 627 1.87 19.29 -9.77
CA LYS A 627 1.80 18.90 -8.35
C LYS A 627 1.41 20.11 -7.53
N SER A 628 0.13 20.32 -7.35
CA SER A 628 -0.42 21.46 -6.60
C SER A 628 -1.59 21.02 -5.71
N PHE A 629 -1.78 21.78 -4.64
CA PHE A 629 -3.00 21.70 -3.84
C PHE A 629 -4.00 22.70 -4.37
N VAL A 630 -5.28 22.44 -4.22
CA VAL A 630 -6.37 23.33 -4.65
C VAL A 630 -7.08 23.85 -3.41
N ASN A 631 -7.15 25.15 -3.26
CA ASN A 631 -7.88 25.82 -2.19
C ASN A 631 -8.90 26.78 -2.80
N LEU A 632 -10.18 26.44 -2.66
CA LEU A 632 -11.30 27.26 -3.07
C LEU A 632 -11.89 27.97 -1.85
N THR A 633 -12.33 29.20 -2.02
CA THR A 633 -13.02 29.95 -0.96
C THR A 633 -14.23 30.68 -1.52
N LEU A 634 -15.26 30.82 -0.67
CA LEU A 634 -16.43 31.64 -0.91
C LEU A 634 -16.27 32.95 -0.14
N ALA A 635 -16.47 34.07 -0.77
CA ALA A 635 -16.37 35.39 -0.14
C ALA A 635 -17.25 36.42 -0.85
N ASP A 636 -17.57 37.52 -0.14
CA ASP A 636 -18.34 38.63 -0.67
C ASP A 636 -17.56 39.47 -1.70
N SER A 637 -16.23 39.52 -1.53
CA SER A 637 -15.34 40.23 -2.46
C SER A 637 -14.09 39.39 -2.75
N VAL A 638 -13.48 39.62 -3.92
CA VAL A 638 -12.25 38.94 -4.31
C VAL A 638 -11.12 39.27 -3.32
N ARG A 639 -11.05 40.49 -2.82
CA ARG A 639 -10.05 40.91 -1.85
C ARG A 639 -10.17 40.12 -0.54
N HIS A 640 -11.37 40.00 0.03
CA HIS A 640 -11.60 39.20 1.24
C HIS A 640 -11.25 37.74 1.00
N GLY A 641 -11.63 37.16 -0.14
CA GLY A 641 -11.28 35.79 -0.50
C GLY A 641 -9.78 35.55 -0.57
N VAL A 642 -9.02 36.48 -1.17
CA VAL A 642 -7.55 36.38 -1.21
C VAL A 642 -6.95 36.51 0.18
N GLN A 643 -7.47 37.39 1.02
CA GLN A 643 -7.04 37.52 2.42
C GLN A 643 -7.28 36.24 3.20
N HIS A 644 -8.46 35.58 3.03
CA HIS A 644 -8.74 34.28 3.63
C HIS A 644 -7.72 33.23 3.22
N LEU A 645 -7.42 33.14 1.94
CA LEU A 645 -6.43 32.18 1.43
C LEU A 645 -5.01 32.47 1.92
N LEU A 646 -4.61 33.76 2.01
CA LEU A 646 -3.29 34.15 2.53
C LEU A 646 -3.09 33.77 4.01
N PHE A 647 -4.18 33.82 4.82
CA PHE A 647 -4.12 33.47 6.25
C PHE A 647 -4.22 31.96 6.50
N ILE A 648 -5.07 31.27 5.74
CA ILE A 648 -5.51 29.91 6.07
C ILE A 648 -4.79 28.84 5.24
N SER A 649 -4.31 29.15 4.02
CA SER A 649 -3.69 28.16 3.16
C SER A 649 -2.46 27.52 3.79
N GLY A 650 -2.40 26.18 3.75
CA GLY A 650 -1.32 25.38 4.30
C GLY A 650 -1.52 24.97 5.76
N LEU A 651 -0.66 24.10 6.23
CA LEU A 651 -0.69 23.53 7.58
C LEU A 651 0.69 23.60 8.25
N GLY A 652 0.73 24.01 9.51
CA GLY A 652 1.98 24.08 10.28
C GLY A 652 3.02 24.98 9.62
N GLY A 653 4.23 24.46 9.40
CA GLY A 653 5.33 25.17 8.71
C GLY A 653 5.20 25.20 7.19
N MET A 654 4.26 24.47 6.60
CA MET A 654 4.00 24.50 5.16
C MET A 654 2.92 25.53 4.84
N ARG A 655 3.30 26.80 4.76
CA ARG A 655 2.40 27.93 4.44
C ARG A 655 2.96 28.73 3.27
N PRO A 656 2.11 29.29 2.38
CA PRO A 656 2.57 30.15 1.30
C PRO A 656 3.34 31.36 1.83
N ASN A 657 4.51 31.61 1.26
CA ASN A 657 5.34 32.81 1.51
C ASN A 657 5.36 33.75 0.31
N THR A 658 4.83 33.30 -0.85
CA THR A 658 4.84 34.09 -2.09
C THR A 658 3.46 34.00 -2.73
N LEU A 659 2.88 35.17 -3.02
CA LEU A 659 1.63 35.32 -3.76
C LEU A 659 1.95 35.61 -5.23
N ILE A 660 1.36 34.86 -6.15
CA ILE A 660 1.43 35.15 -7.58
C ILE A 660 0.02 35.52 -8.08
N LEU A 661 -0.05 36.65 -8.76
CA LEU A 661 -1.27 37.18 -9.39
C LEU A 661 -1.05 37.31 -10.90
N GLY A 662 -2.09 37.07 -11.69
CA GLY A 662 -2.12 37.55 -13.08
C GLY A 662 -2.14 39.10 -13.13
N PHE A 663 -1.51 39.67 -14.15
CA PHE A 663 -1.51 41.14 -14.32
C PHE A 663 -2.92 41.62 -14.70
N TYR A 664 -3.33 42.74 -14.13
CA TYR A 664 -4.61 43.36 -14.41
C TYR A 664 -4.49 44.18 -15.70
N ASP A 665 -5.05 43.65 -16.81
CA ASP A 665 -5.10 44.32 -18.10
C ASP A 665 -6.50 44.21 -18.74
N ASP A 666 -6.70 44.93 -19.84
CA ASP A 666 -7.99 44.96 -20.56
C ASP A 666 -8.10 43.85 -21.61
N ARG A 667 -7.16 42.89 -21.63
CA ARG A 667 -7.21 41.78 -22.60
C ARG A 667 -8.31 40.80 -22.24
N LEU A 668 -9.07 40.39 -23.26
CA LEU A 668 -10.07 39.35 -23.09
C LEU A 668 -9.38 38.00 -22.84
N PRO A 669 -9.85 37.20 -21.85
CA PRO A 669 -9.30 35.88 -21.58
C PRO A 669 -9.49 34.98 -22.82
N GLN A 670 -8.39 34.34 -23.23
CA GLN A 670 -8.40 33.35 -24.32
C GLN A 670 -8.42 31.93 -23.75
N ASP A 671 -9.23 31.06 -24.37
CA ASP A 671 -9.26 29.64 -23.97
C ASP A 671 -8.03 28.89 -24.50
N ASN A 672 -7.20 28.39 -23.60
CA ASN A 672 -5.98 27.64 -23.90
C ASN A 672 -6.13 26.14 -23.68
N LEU A 673 -7.32 25.63 -23.32
CA LEU A 673 -7.61 24.22 -23.17
C LEU A 673 -8.35 23.69 -24.40
N ILE A 674 -7.81 22.66 -25.02
CA ILE A 674 -8.38 22.02 -26.23
C ILE A 674 -9.56 21.10 -25.84
N ASP A 675 -9.60 20.58 -24.61
CA ASP A 675 -10.63 19.64 -24.17
C ASP A 675 -11.79 20.33 -23.44
N PRO A 676 -12.99 20.37 -24.04
CA PRO A 676 -14.15 21.01 -23.44
C PRO A 676 -14.72 20.28 -22.21
N SER A 677 -14.35 19.01 -22.00
CA SER A 677 -14.88 18.19 -20.89
C SER A 677 -14.32 18.58 -19.52
N LEU A 678 -13.16 19.26 -19.47
CA LEU A 678 -12.45 19.61 -18.25
C LEU A 678 -13.03 20.81 -17.49
N SER A 679 -14.05 21.45 -17.99
CA SER A 679 -14.69 22.60 -17.31
C SER A 679 -16.18 22.70 -17.61
N ALA A 680 -16.90 21.60 -17.48
CA ALA A 680 -18.36 21.62 -17.55
C ALA A 680 -18.91 22.54 -16.44
N GLY A 681 -19.32 23.76 -16.81
CA GLY A 681 -20.06 24.65 -15.92
C GLY A 681 -19.55 26.06 -15.68
N GLN A 682 -18.31 26.38 -16.08
CA GLN A 682 -17.82 27.77 -16.02
C GLN A 682 -18.00 28.45 -17.39
N SER A 683 -19.08 29.20 -17.54
CA SER A 683 -19.17 30.19 -18.63
C SER A 683 -18.04 31.21 -18.42
N PHE A 684 -17.37 31.63 -19.50
CA PHE A 684 -16.56 32.84 -19.48
C PHE A 684 -17.48 33.99 -19.09
N GLY A 685 -17.47 34.36 -17.82
CA GLY A 685 -18.26 35.51 -17.37
C GLY A 685 -17.74 36.77 -18.07
N ASP A 686 -18.62 37.45 -18.75
CA ASP A 686 -18.35 38.66 -19.55
C ASP A 686 -18.02 39.91 -18.74
N GLY A 687 -17.70 39.80 -17.45
CA GLY A 687 -17.48 40.98 -16.61
C GLY A 687 -16.23 40.90 -15.73
N LYS A 688 -15.41 41.94 -15.75
CA LYS A 688 -14.38 42.14 -14.73
C LYS A 688 -15.05 42.39 -13.38
N VAL A 689 -14.95 41.44 -12.50
CA VAL A 689 -15.51 41.51 -11.13
C VAL A 689 -14.61 42.30 -10.21
N LEU A 690 -13.31 42.41 -10.56
CA LEU A 690 -12.28 43.07 -9.76
C LEU A 690 -11.95 44.46 -10.30
N GLY A 691 -12.01 45.50 -9.46
CA GLY A 691 -11.62 46.86 -9.80
C GLY A 691 -10.12 47.09 -9.66
N PRO A 692 -9.54 48.06 -10.36
CA PRO A 692 -8.10 48.35 -10.29
C PRO A 692 -7.63 48.75 -8.88
N ARG A 693 -8.44 49.48 -8.13
CA ARG A 693 -8.14 49.84 -6.72
C ARG A 693 -8.10 48.61 -5.82
N GLU A 694 -9.04 47.71 -6.00
CA GLU A 694 -9.10 46.46 -5.22
C GLU A 694 -7.91 45.54 -5.53
N TYR A 695 -7.52 45.47 -6.79
CA TYR A 695 -6.35 44.67 -7.22
C TYR A 695 -5.05 45.18 -6.54
N VAL A 696 -4.79 46.49 -6.57
CA VAL A 696 -3.62 47.07 -5.90
C VAL A 696 -3.72 46.90 -4.38
N ALA A 697 -4.92 46.98 -3.80
CA ALA A 697 -5.14 46.72 -2.39
C ALA A 697 -4.76 45.29 -1.99
N ILE A 698 -5.02 44.30 -2.83
CA ILE A 698 -4.58 42.92 -2.61
C ILE A 698 -3.04 42.85 -2.55
N ILE A 699 -2.34 43.55 -3.45
CA ILE A 699 -0.87 43.58 -3.44
C ILE A 699 -0.38 44.22 -2.13
N ALA A 700 -0.98 45.34 -1.73
CA ALA A 700 -0.62 46.05 -0.50
C ALA A 700 -0.87 45.18 0.75
N ASP A 701 -1.98 44.43 0.78
CA ASP A 701 -2.31 43.52 1.87
C ASP A 701 -1.29 42.38 1.97
N ALA A 702 -0.88 41.78 0.86
CA ALA A 702 0.13 40.73 0.84
C ALA A 702 1.50 41.24 1.35
N VAL A 703 1.90 42.40 0.94
CA VAL A 703 3.14 43.06 1.43
C VAL A 703 3.06 43.36 2.93
N LYS A 704 1.92 43.83 3.44
CA LYS A 704 1.70 44.05 4.90
C LYS A 704 1.76 42.73 5.68
N MET A 705 1.32 41.61 5.08
CA MET A 705 1.41 40.29 5.67
C MET A 705 2.81 39.67 5.54
N LEU A 706 3.81 40.41 5.15
CA LEU A 706 5.18 39.95 4.93
C LEU A 706 5.27 38.80 3.92
N LYS A 707 4.45 38.84 2.87
CA LYS A 707 4.49 37.89 1.75
C LYS A 707 5.18 38.55 0.55
N ASN A 708 5.98 37.71 -0.15
CA ASN A 708 6.52 38.12 -1.43
C ASN A 708 5.40 38.16 -2.47
N VAL A 709 5.44 39.07 -3.40
CA VAL A 709 4.41 39.24 -4.44
C VAL A 709 5.05 39.18 -5.81
N ALA A 710 4.43 38.44 -6.72
CA ALA A 710 4.81 38.42 -8.13
C ALA A 710 3.58 38.67 -9.01
N LEU A 711 3.70 39.62 -9.95
CA LEU A 711 2.67 39.86 -10.97
C LEU A 711 3.14 39.27 -12.28
N ALA A 712 2.32 38.40 -12.87
CA ALA A 712 2.64 37.68 -14.10
C ALA A 712 1.89 38.28 -15.28
N ARG A 713 2.61 38.83 -16.28
CA ARG A 713 2.04 39.39 -17.51
C ARG A 713 2.43 38.58 -18.74
N ASP A 714 1.52 38.44 -19.70
CA ASP A 714 1.71 37.81 -21.02
C ASP A 714 2.09 36.32 -20.99
N PHE A 715 1.71 35.59 -19.93
CA PHE A 715 1.92 34.13 -19.86
C PHE A 715 0.94 33.28 -20.69
N ASN A 716 -0.08 33.92 -21.29
CA ASN A 716 -1.00 33.20 -22.19
C ASN A 716 -0.27 32.71 -23.46
N GLY A 717 0.70 33.48 -23.97
CA GLY A 717 1.57 33.08 -25.06
C GLY A 717 2.82 32.31 -24.68
N PHE A 718 2.95 31.90 -23.41
CA PHE A 718 4.13 31.18 -22.93
C PHE A 718 4.15 29.74 -23.45
N ASP A 719 5.08 29.46 -24.37
CA ASP A 719 5.30 28.13 -24.92
C ASP A 719 6.42 27.38 -24.17
N ARG A 720 6.01 26.50 -23.27
CA ARG A 720 6.93 25.63 -22.52
C ARG A 720 7.66 24.63 -23.42
N ALA A 721 7.05 24.23 -24.53
CA ALA A 721 7.67 23.28 -25.45
C ALA A 721 8.93 23.87 -26.07
N ARG A 722 8.96 25.19 -26.32
CA ARG A 722 10.13 25.91 -26.81
C ARG A 722 11.32 25.86 -25.84
N VAL A 723 11.06 25.83 -24.54
CA VAL A 723 12.08 25.70 -23.49
C VAL A 723 12.64 24.29 -23.41
N LEU A 724 11.79 23.29 -23.68
CA LEU A 724 12.13 21.88 -23.60
C LEU A 724 12.75 21.32 -24.89
N SER A 725 12.57 21.99 -26.04
CA SER A 725 13.08 21.53 -27.32
C SER A 725 14.61 21.39 -27.31
N PRO A 726 15.17 20.34 -27.93
CA PRO A 726 16.60 20.25 -28.13
C PRO A 726 17.09 21.41 -28.97
N PRO A 727 18.34 21.93 -28.74
CA PRO A 727 18.86 23.02 -29.54
C PRO A 727 18.95 22.58 -31.02
N PRO A 728 18.56 23.43 -31.98
CA PRO A 728 18.77 23.14 -33.38
C PRO A 728 20.28 22.97 -33.65
N SER A 729 20.61 22.16 -34.66
CA SER A 729 21.97 21.78 -35.03
C SER A 729 22.88 22.94 -35.48
N SER A 730 22.39 24.18 -35.47
CA SER A 730 23.13 25.39 -35.78
C SER A 730 23.52 26.18 -34.56
N PRO A 731 24.79 26.52 -34.33
CA PRO A 731 25.23 27.34 -33.20
C PRO A 731 24.60 28.75 -33.30
N GLY A 732 23.82 29.14 -32.25
CA GLY A 732 23.23 30.48 -32.12
C GLY A 732 21.71 30.59 -32.33
N LYS A 733 21.06 29.64 -32.98
CA LYS A 733 19.58 29.58 -33.10
C LYS A 733 19.00 28.60 -32.10
N GLY A 734 18.43 29.07 -31.00
CA GLY A 734 17.73 28.21 -30.02
C GLY A 734 18.22 28.35 -28.57
N ALA A 735 19.10 29.30 -28.28
CA ALA A 735 19.46 29.60 -26.90
C ALA A 735 18.27 30.24 -26.18
N VAL A 736 17.92 29.68 -25.00
CA VAL A 736 16.86 30.20 -24.13
C VAL A 736 17.49 31.15 -23.12
N TYR A 737 16.95 32.37 -23.03
CA TYR A 737 17.44 33.39 -22.13
C TYR A 737 16.37 33.72 -21.09
N VAL A 738 16.83 34.02 -19.87
CA VAL A 738 16.03 34.59 -18.78
C VAL A 738 16.67 35.92 -18.40
N ASP A 739 15.95 37.01 -18.61
CA ASP A 739 16.42 38.35 -18.36
C ASP A 739 16.04 38.82 -16.94
N VAL A 740 16.98 39.37 -16.25
CA VAL A 740 16.83 39.84 -14.87
C VAL A 740 17.24 41.29 -14.75
N TRP A 741 16.30 42.12 -14.31
CA TRP A 741 16.51 43.56 -14.05
C TRP A 741 16.35 43.82 -12.54
N PRO A 742 17.42 43.68 -11.76
CA PRO A 742 17.34 43.71 -10.28
C PRO A 742 17.33 45.15 -9.71
N VAL A 743 16.81 46.11 -10.44
CA VAL A 743 16.80 47.50 -10.07
C VAL A 743 15.37 48.04 -10.16
N ASN A 744 15.01 48.89 -9.21
CA ASN A 744 13.74 49.64 -9.29
C ASN A 744 13.79 50.67 -10.39
N LEU A 745 13.29 50.37 -11.55
CA LEU A 745 13.25 51.25 -12.73
C LEU A 745 12.36 52.50 -12.54
N LEU A 746 11.46 52.46 -11.57
CA LEU A 746 10.62 53.59 -11.20
C LEU A 746 11.28 54.53 -10.17
N ARG A 747 12.48 54.16 -9.68
CA ARG A 747 13.25 54.95 -8.73
C ARG A 747 14.76 54.88 -9.01
N PRO A 748 15.21 55.52 -10.08
CA PRO A 748 16.57 55.34 -10.59
C PRO A 748 17.68 55.82 -9.62
N ASP A 749 17.37 56.72 -8.72
CA ASP A 749 18.37 57.31 -7.77
C ASP A 749 18.80 56.35 -6.67
N SER A 750 18.05 55.29 -6.45
CA SER A 750 18.31 54.30 -5.42
C SER A 750 18.80 52.95 -5.99
N CYS A 751 19.66 52.97 -6.98
CA CYS A 751 20.19 51.76 -7.63
C CYS A 751 21.09 50.97 -6.65
N SER A 752 20.50 50.14 -5.80
CA SER A 752 21.21 49.21 -4.94
C SER A 752 20.89 47.78 -5.34
N TYR A 753 21.91 47.02 -5.73
CA TYR A 753 21.79 45.59 -6.01
C TYR A 753 21.76 44.71 -4.74
N VAL A 754 21.96 45.31 -3.58
CA VAL A 754 22.03 44.67 -2.27
C VAL A 754 20.72 44.81 -1.49
N ASP A 755 19.72 45.44 -2.09
CA ASP A 755 18.38 45.56 -1.52
C ASP A 755 17.70 44.20 -1.40
N THR A 756 16.91 43.97 -0.37
CA THR A 756 16.22 42.69 -0.09
C THR A 756 15.40 42.22 -1.28
N CYS A 757 14.71 43.16 -1.97
CA CYS A 757 13.90 42.85 -3.12
C CYS A 757 14.74 42.41 -4.32
N SER A 758 15.86 43.11 -4.58
CA SER A 758 16.80 42.76 -5.66
C SER A 758 17.43 41.39 -5.45
N LEU A 759 17.86 41.11 -4.22
CA LEU A 759 18.40 39.81 -3.84
C LEU A 759 17.37 38.70 -3.96
N PHE A 760 16.14 38.92 -3.56
CA PHE A 760 15.04 37.97 -3.73
C PHE A 760 14.78 37.64 -5.20
N LEU A 761 14.79 38.68 -6.06
CA LEU A 761 14.58 38.54 -7.50
C LEU A 761 15.71 37.72 -8.16
N LEU A 762 16.95 37.96 -7.78
CA LEU A 762 18.10 37.17 -8.22
C LEU A 762 17.99 35.73 -7.74
N GLN A 763 17.58 35.48 -6.50
CA GLN A 763 17.38 34.15 -5.95
C GLN A 763 16.28 33.37 -6.70
N LEU A 764 15.17 34.04 -6.99
CA LEU A 764 14.06 33.38 -7.69
C LEU A 764 14.45 33.01 -9.13
N ALA A 765 15.18 33.85 -9.82
CA ALA A 765 15.73 33.58 -11.15
C ALA A 765 16.74 32.39 -11.10
N CYS A 766 17.59 32.37 -10.08
CA CYS A 766 18.52 31.27 -9.88
C CYS A 766 17.79 29.97 -9.61
N ILE A 767 16.73 29.96 -8.78
CA ILE A 767 15.90 28.76 -8.50
C ILE A 767 15.26 28.24 -9.79
N LEU A 768 14.75 29.12 -10.66
CA LEU A 768 14.20 28.74 -11.94
C LEU A 768 15.26 28.01 -12.79
N ASN A 769 16.47 28.56 -12.88
CA ASN A 769 17.56 27.96 -13.64
C ASN A 769 18.04 26.61 -13.07
N MET A 770 17.82 26.34 -11.78
CA MET A 770 18.11 25.05 -11.16
C MET A 770 17.08 23.96 -11.51
N VAL A 771 15.92 24.30 -12.06
CA VAL A 771 14.91 23.34 -12.49
C VAL A 771 15.37 22.62 -13.76
N ARG A 772 15.17 21.31 -13.84
CA ARG A 772 15.67 20.48 -14.95
C ARG A 772 15.26 21.01 -16.34
N ALA A 773 14.04 21.51 -16.47
CA ALA A 773 13.52 22.06 -17.71
C ALA A 773 14.27 23.34 -18.13
N TRP A 774 14.68 24.17 -17.16
CA TRP A 774 15.31 25.48 -17.36
C TRP A 774 16.82 25.48 -17.24
N ARG A 775 17.44 24.35 -16.97
CA ARG A 775 18.90 24.24 -16.73
C ARG A 775 19.75 24.70 -17.92
N ARG A 776 19.17 24.68 -19.14
CA ARG A 776 19.83 25.14 -20.37
C ARG A 776 19.68 26.63 -20.61
N ALA A 777 18.78 27.29 -19.89
CA ALA A 777 18.58 28.73 -20.03
C ALA A 777 19.78 29.50 -19.45
N THR A 778 20.17 30.53 -20.15
CA THR A 778 21.22 31.44 -19.70
C THR A 778 20.59 32.65 -19.00
N LEU A 779 21.01 32.94 -17.75
CA LEU A 779 20.60 34.10 -17.03
C LEU A 779 21.37 35.34 -17.57
N ARG A 780 20.65 36.35 -18.03
CA ARG A 780 21.21 37.64 -18.42
C ARG A 780 20.84 38.70 -17.38
N LEU A 781 21.84 39.31 -16.77
CA LEU A 781 21.66 40.32 -15.74
C LEU A 781 21.99 41.67 -16.32
N PHE A 782 21.06 42.62 -16.24
CA PHE A 782 21.23 43.96 -16.79
C PHE A 782 21.61 44.95 -15.69
N LEU A 783 22.78 45.54 -15.87
CA LEU A 783 23.34 46.53 -15.00
C LEU A 783 23.13 47.94 -15.60
N CYS A 784 22.32 48.75 -14.97
CA CYS A 784 22.16 50.17 -15.37
C CYS A 784 23.35 51.00 -14.86
N VAL A 785 24.05 51.67 -15.77
CA VAL A 785 25.27 52.42 -15.48
C VAL A 785 25.10 53.85 -15.94
N GLU A 786 25.49 54.81 -15.07
CA GLU A 786 25.57 56.23 -15.40
C GLU A 786 26.85 56.53 -16.21
N GLU A 787 26.72 57.41 -17.19
CA GLU A 787 27.87 57.87 -18.00
C GLU A 787 28.83 58.67 -17.07
N GLY A 788 30.10 58.33 -17.06
CA GLY A 788 31.10 58.93 -16.21
C GLY A 788 31.49 58.16 -14.93
N ARG A 789 30.73 57.16 -14.52
CA ARG A 789 31.14 56.22 -13.47
C ARG A 789 31.91 55.04 -14.04
N SER A 790 32.87 54.51 -13.27
CA SER A 790 33.65 53.37 -13.70
C SER A 790 32.79 52.12 -13.92
N VAL A 791 32.38 51.90 -15.15
CA VAL A 791 31.60 50.69 -15.59
C VAL A 791 32.29 49.40 -15.14
N ARG A 792 33.62 49.35 -15.21
CA ARG A 792 34.43 48.20 -14.80
C ARG A 792 34.27 47.93 -13.30
N GLY A 793 34.39 48.93 -12.45
CA GLY A 793 34.29 48.78 -11.00
C GLY A 793 32.90 48.32 -10.55
N SER A 794 31.82 48.80 -11.17
CA SER A 794 30.45 48.35 -10.88
C SER A 794 30.20 46.92 -11.37
N LYS A 795 30.70 46.57 -12.54
CA LYS A 795 30.61 45.23 -13.10
C LYS A 795 31.42 44.20 -12.28
N GLU A 796 32.60 44.57 -11.81
CA GLU A 796 33.45 43.72 -10.96
C GLU A 796 32.79 43.47 -9.60
N LYS A 797 32.25 44.52 -8.94
CA LYS A 797 31.52 44.38 -7.67
C LYS A 797 30.30 43.46 -7.80
N LEU A 798 29.50 43.63 -8.86
CA LEU A 798 28.38 42.76 -9.12
C LEU A 798 28.81 41.32 -9.46
N GLY A 799 29.91 41.20 -10.23
CA GLY A 799 30.50 39.91 -10.55
C GLY A 799 31.02 39.16 -9.30
N GLN A 800 31.61 39.91 -8.35
CA GLN A 800 32.04 39.39 -7.07
C GLN A 800 30.82 38.93 -6.24
N LEU A 801 29.77 39.75 -6.14
CA LEU A 801 28.53 39.40 -5.46
C LEU A 801 27.90 38.10 -6.05
N LEU A 802 27.81 38.03 -7.37
CA LEU A 802 27.28 36.81 -8.04
C LEU A 802 28.15 35.59 -7.77
N LYS A 803 29.47 35.72 -7.67
CA LYS A 803 30.39 34.64 -7.34
C LYS A 803 30.20 34.19 -5.89
N GLU A 804 30.06 35.13 -4.94
CA GLU A 804 29.75 34.85 -3.55
C GLU A 804 28.41 34.15 -3.38
N LEU A 805 27.38 34.60 -4.10
CA LEU A 805 26.06 34.00 -4.14
C LEU A 805 25.99 32.71 -4.98
N ARG A 806 27.08 32.34 -5.66
CA ARG A 806 27.16 31.14 -6.56
C ARG A 806 26.14 31.17 -7.70
N ILE A 807 25.77 32.36 -8.17
CA ILE A 807 24.83 32.52 -9.29
C ILE A 807 25.62 32.66 -10.58
N LYS A 808 25.33 31.78 -11.54
CA LYS A 808 25.92 31.82 -12.88
C LYS A 808 25.03 32.70 -13.78
N ALA A 809 25.47 33.90 -14.05
CA ALA A 809 24.77 34.84 -14.94
C ALA A 809 25.75 35.65 -15.80
N GLN A 810 25.30 36.02 -16.98
CA GLN A 810 26.01 36.94 -17.87
C GLN A 810 25.61 38.39 -17.55
N VAL A 811 26.57 39.28 -17.24
CA VAL A 811 26.31 40.67 -16.88
C VAL A 811 26.44 41.53 -18.10
N TYR A 812 25.36 42.23 -18.45
CA TYR A 812 25.31 43.23 -19.53
C TYR A 812 25.20 44.66 -18.93
N SER A 813 26.00 45.56 -19.42
CA SER A 813 25.93 46.97 -19.03
C SER A 813 25.00 47.72 -19.95
N VAL A 814 24.04 48.43 -19.40
CA VAL A 814 23.06 49.24 -20.15
C VAL A 814 23.33 50.73 -19.85
N PRO A 815 23.65 51.57 -20.85
CA PRO A 815 23.83 53.00 -20.66
C PRO A 815 22.48 53.65 -20.34
N TRP A 816 22.27 53.99 -19.08
CA TRP A 816 21.04 54.56 -18.58
C TRP A 816 20.86 56.02 -19.02
N ASP A 817 21.94 56.84 -18.95
CA ASP A 817 21.90 58.28 -19.16
C ASP A 817 21.60 58.69 -20.60
N GLN A 818 22.07 57.98 -21.60
CA GLN A 818 21.92 58.37 -22.99
C GLN A 818 20.47 58.32 -23.50
N GLN A 819 19.65 57.46 -22.97
CA GLN A 819 18.26 57.29 -23.47
C GLN A 819 17.21 57.86 -22.52
N VAL A 820 17.47 57.89 -21.24
CA VAL A 820 16.47 58.15 -20.20
C VAL A 820 16.72 59.48 -19.45
N ALA A 821 17.96 59.97 -19.41
CA ALA A 821 18.36 61.18 -18.67
C ALA A 821 17.62 62.45 -19.09
N LEU A 822 17.33 62.60 -20.37
CA LEU A 822 16.59 63.75 -20.90
C LEU A 822 15.19 63.89 -20.28
N HIS A 823 14.52 62.77 -20.06
CA HIS A 823 13.19 62.73 -19.45
C HIS A 823 13.26 62.94 -17.94
N TRP A 824 14.34 62.49 -17.30
CA TRP A 824 14.58 62.63 -15.87
C TRP A 824 14.92 64.05 -15.47
N GLN A 825 15.79 64.74 -16.22
CA GLN A 825 16.16 66.14 -15.98
C GLN A 825 14.99 67.13 -16.09
N ARG A 826 14.00 66.85 -16.96
CA ARG A 826 12.78 67.66 -17.04
C ARG A 826 11.89 67.59 -15.81
N GLN A 827 12.00 66.62 -15.01
CA GLN A 827 11.27 66.43 -13.72
C GLN A 827 12.04 67.13 -12.56
N GLY A 828 13.34 67.26 -12.65
CA GLY A 828 14.20 67.87 -11.60
C GLY A 828 14.11 69.41 -11.53
N ASP A 829 13.59 70.09 -12.58
CA ASP A 829 13.47 71.60 -12.63
C ASP A 829 12.25 72.12 -11.86
N GLU A 830 11.32 71.27 -11.38
CA GLU A 830 10.28 71.70 -10.45
C GLU A 830 10.74 71.57 -9.00
N GLY A 831 11.63 72.49 -8.64
CA GLY A 831 11.99 73.01 -7.31
C GLY A 831 12.00 72.14 -6.08
N ASP A 832 13.10 72.06 -5.37
CA ASP A 832 13.31 72.01 -3.91
C ASP A 832 12.85 70.76 -3.11
N TYR A 833 12.48 69.65 -3.75
CA TYR A 833 12.08 68.40 -3.07
C TYR A 833 12.99 67.16 -3.34
N VAL A 834 14.25 67.41 -3.61
CA VAL A 834 15.22 66.36 -3.97
C VAL A 834 15.48 65.35 -2.83
N ASN A 835 15.21 65.75 -1.57
CA ASN A 835 15.45 64.88 -0.41
C ASN A 835 14.25 64.17 0.14
N SER A 836 13.06 64.31 -0.41
CA SER A 836 11.86 63.59 -0.02
C SER A 836 11.24 62.93 -1.22
N PHE A 837 11.92 61.91 -1.74
CA PHE A 837 11.29 61.02 -2.72
C PHE A 837 10.07 60.40 -2.06
N PRO A 838 8.87 60.55 -2.66
CA PRO A 838 7.73 59.81 -2.20
C PRO A 838 8.05 58.34 -2.39
N SER A 839 7.71 57.56 -1.45
CA SER A 839 7.84 56.08 -1.47
C SER A 839 7.10 55.43 -2.66
N ASN A 840 6.64 56.18 -3.64
CA ASN A 840 5.72 55.76 -4.72
C ASN A 840 6.11 56.40 -6.06
N ALA A 841 6.04 55.60 -7.07
CA ALA A 841 6.21 55.88 -8.48
C ALA A 841 5.16 56.88 -9.07
N THR A 842 4.38 57.59 -8.30
CA THR A 842 3.19 58.35 -8.71
C THR A 842 3.47 59.70 -9.39
N ARG A 843 4.74 60.09 -9.54
CA ARG A 843 5.12 61.37 -10.16
C ARG A 843 5.96 61.25 -11.43
N LEU A 844 6.12 60.03 -11.97
CA LEU A 844 6.89 59.80 -13.17
C LEU A 844 6.07 60.13 -14.41
N SER A 845 6.71 60.77 -15.43
CA SER A 845 6.05 61.03 -16.68
C SER A 845 5.89 59.80 -17.53
N ASP A 846 4.84 59.78 -18.33
CA ASP A 846 4.57 58.67 -19.29
C ASP A 846 5.68 58.55 -20.34
N ASP A 847 6.31 59.64 -20.70
CA ASP A 847 7.46 59.66 -21.61
C ASP A 847 8.67 58.91 -21.03
N TYR A 848 8.93 59.11 -19.73
CA TYR A 848 9.99 58.38 -19.03
C TYR A 848 9.72 56.87 -19.03
N LEU A 849 8.51 56.44 -18.69
CA LEU A 849 8.13 55.03 -18.65
C LEU A 849 8.21 54.41 -20.03
N SER A 850 7.79 55.12 -21.08
CA SER A 850 7.89 54.66 -22.47
C SER A 850 9.34 54.55 -22.93
N ALA A 851 10.22 55.46 -22.51
CA ALA A 851 11.66 55.38 -22.79
C ALA A 851 12.32 54.18 -22.09
N VAL A 852 11.97 53.89 -20.83
CA VAL A 852 12.46 52.70 -20.10
C VAL A 852 11.96 51.41 -20.72
N ASN A 853 10.70 51.34 -21.11
CA ASN A 853 10.15 50.21 -21.82
C ASN A 853 10.90 49.90 -23.12
N LYS A 854 11.17 50.95 -23.93
CA LYS A 854 11.96 50.84 -25.15
C LYS A 854 13.38 50.37 -24.87
N LEU A 855 14.01 50.89 -23.83
CA LEU A 855 15.35 50.49 -23.40
C LEU A 855 15.40 48.99 -23.05
N ILE A 856 14.40 48.48 -22.34
CA ILE A 856 14.28 47.04 -22.00
C ILE A 856 14.14 46.21 -23.27
N LEU A 857 13.30 46.64 -24.23
CA LEU A 857 13.08 45.92 -25.49
C LEU A 857 14.35 45.90 -26.36
N ASP A 858 15.06 47.02 -26.46
CA ASP A 858 16.27 47.14 -27.27
C ASP A 858 17.46 46.36 -26.69
N SER A 859 17.58 46.34 -25.38
CA SER A 859 18.65 45.64 -24.68
C SER A 859 18.49 44.10 -24.71
N ALA A 860 17.29 43.59 -24.94
CA ALA A 860 16.94 42.16 -24.81
C ALA A 860 16.94 41.42 -26.15
N ARG A 861 17.92 41.58 -26.98
CA ARG A 861 18.08 40.85 -28.24
C ARG A 861 19.09 39.71 -28.10
N PRO A 862 18.76 38.45 -28.43
CA PRO A 862 17.43 37.90 -28.80
C PRO A 862 16.42 37.89 -27.65
N ALA A 863 15.11 37.82 -27.96
CA ALA A 863 14.03 37.90 -26.98
C ALA A 863 14.14 36.79 -25.95
N PRO A 864 14.03 37.04 -24.65
CA PRO A 864 14.07 36.01 -23.59
C PRO A 864 12.76 35.22 -23.55
N ALA A 865 12.83 34.06 -22.90
CA ALA A 865 11.64 33.25 -22.61
C ALA A 865 10.80 33.89 -21.49
N VAL A 866 11.47 34.47 -20.47
CA VAL A 866 10.82 35.15 -19.34
C VAL A 866 11.72 36.31 -18.89
N ARG A 867 11.10 37.44 -18.48
CA ARG A 867 11.76 38.58 -17.83
C ARG A 867 11.38 38.65 -16.37
N PHE A 868 12.36 38.99 -15.54
CA PHE A 868 12.17 39.27 -14.13
C PHE A 868 12.45 40.77 -13.91
N LEU A 869 11.42 41.49 -13.49
CA LEU A 869 11.49 42.96 -13.21
C LEU A 869 11.19 43.22 -11.74
N TYR A 870 11.75 44.29 -11.23
CA TYR A 870 11.50 44.77 -9.88
C TYR A 870 10.09 45.36 -9.78
N LEU A 871 9.27 44.90 -8.83
CA LEU A 871 7.98 45.49 -8.50
C LEU A 871 8.14 46.50 -7.34
N PRO A 872 7.94 47.79 -7.55
CA PRO A 872 7.97 48.77 -6.49
C PRO A 872 6.79 48.58 -5.54
N ARG A 873 6.99 48.94 -4.28
CA ARG A 873 5.92 48.87 -3.27
C ARG A 873 4.74 49.77 -3.67
N PRO A 874 3.48 49.35 -3.47
CA PRO A 874 2.30 50.16 -3.71
C PRO A 874 2.32 51.43 -2.88
N PRO A 875 1.76 52.54 -3.38
CA PRO A 875 1.68 53.80 -2.64
C PRO A 875 0.88 53.66 -1.34
N ALA A 876 1.22 54.44 -0.34
CA ALA A 876 0.46 54.47 0.92
C ALA A 876 -0.94 55.07 0.74
N ASP A 877 -1.05 56.03 -0.22
CA ASP A 877 -2.29 56.69 -0.55
C ASP A 877 -3.14 55.86 -1.52
N THR A 878 -4.28 55.38 -1.07
CA THR A 878 -5.22 54.55 -1.83
C THR A 878 -5.82 55.25 -3.03
N SER A 879 -5.86 56.56 -3.05
CA SER A 879 -6.38 57.35 -4.20
C SER A 879 -5.50 57.19 -5.45
N ARG A 880 -4.23 56.82 -5.28
CA ARG A 880 -3.21 56.71 -6.33
C ARG A 880 -3.04 55.29 -6.88
N TYR A 881 -3.85 54.34 -6.42
CA TYR A 881 -3.73 52.95 -6.85
C TYR A 881 -3.97 52.75 -8.37
N ALA A 882 -4.87 53.54 -8.95
CA ALA A 882 -5.11 53.49 -10.40
C ALA A 882 -3.89 53.98 -11.19
N THR A 883 -3.28 55.10 -10.75
CA THR A 883 -2.06 55.66 -11.37
C THR A 883 -0.88 54.69 -11.27
N TYR A 884 -0.73 54.02 -10.13
CA TYR A 884 0.30 52.99 -9.93
C TYR A 884 0.16 51.85 -10.95
N LEU A 885 -1.04 51.37 -11.16
CA LEU A 885 -1.32 50.29 -12.10
C LEU A 885 -1.07 50.73 -13.55
N GLU A 886 -1.51 51.92 -13.93
CA GLU A 886 -1.25 52.51 -15.27
C GLU A 886 0.25 52.65 -15.56
N GLN A 887 1.05 53.09 -14.58
CA GLN A 887 2.51 53.18 -14.70
C GLN A 887 3.15 51.78 -14.91
N LEU A 888 2.71 50.76 -14.17
CA LEU A 888 3.18 49.39 -14.39
C LEU A 888 2.76 48.86 -15.76
N GLU A 889 1.58 49.21 -16.25
CA GLU A 889 1.12 48.83 -17.57
C GLU A 889 1.98 49.44 -18.67
N LEU A 890 2.29 50.73 -18.60
CA LEU A 890 3.16 51.40 -19.54
C LEU A 890 4.58 50.82 -19.54
N LEU A 891 5.11 50.55 -18.35
CA LEU A 891 6.46 50.00 -18.19
C LEU A 891 6.57 48.57 -18.82
N THR A 892 5.54 47.76 -18.74
CA THR A 892 5.59 46.35 -19.14
C THR A 892 4.88 46.07 -20.46
N ARG A 893 4.48 47.09 -21.22
CA ARG A 893 3.78 46.93 -22.49
C ARG A 893 4.65 46.20 -23.51
N ASP A 894 4.09 45.19 -24.15
CA ASP A 894 4.70 44.38 -25.21
C ASP A 894 6.05 43.71 -24.91
N LEU A 895 6.38 43.54 -23.62
CA LEU A 895 7.61 42.88 -23.20
C LEU A 895 7.57 41.32 -23.37
N GLY A 896 6.40 40.74 -23.57
CA GLY A 896 6.21 39.26 -23.52
C GLY A 896 6.14 38.74 -22.10
N PRO A 897 6.38 37.43 -21.88
CA PRO A 897 6.26 36.84 -20.53
C PRO A 897 7.14 37.54 -19.51
N THR A 898 6.51 38.25 -18.57
CA THR A 898 7.20 39.09 -17.57
C THR A 898 6.66 38.86 -16.18
N LEU A 899 7.56 38.73 -15.21
CA LEU A 899 7.27 38.68 -13.78
C LEU A 899 7.76 39.94 -13.10
N LEU A 900 6.84 40.69 -12.52
CA LEU A 900 7.13 41.81 -11.64
C LEU A 900 7.17 41.31 -10.20
N ILE A 901 8.32 41.41 -9.52
CA ILE A 901 8.54 40.71 -8.24
C ILE A 901 8.87 41.72 -7.16
N HIS A 902 8.17 41.61 -6.03
CA HIS A 902 8.48 42.32 -4.77
C HIS A 902 8.84 41.33 -3.69
N GLY A 903 10.09 41.36 -3.23
CA GLY A 903 10.57 40.51 -2.13
C GLY A 903 10.57 41.28 -0.81
N VAL A 904 10.05 40.64 0.23
CA VAL A 904 9.93 41.17 1.59
C VAL A 904 10.92 40.53 2.55
N THR A 905 11.27 39.27 2.30
CA THR A 905 12.14 38.47 3.17
C THR A 905 13.53 38.27 2.56
N PRO A 906 14.61 38.42 3.32
CA PRO A 906 15.94 38.08 2.87
C PRO A 906 16.06 36.57 2.71
N VAL A 907 16.41 36.09 1.52
CA VAL A 907 16.49 34.66 1.21
C VAL A 907 17.87 34.20 0.74
N ILE A 908 18.76 35.17 0.45
CA ILE A 908 20.14 34.89 0.09
C ILE A 908 21.03 35.28 1.28
N THR A 909 21.92 34.39 1.66
CA THR A 909 22.94 34.62 2.68
C THR A 909 24.33 34.38 2.09
N THR A 910 25.27 35.22 2.39
CA THR A 910 26.69 35.06 2.08
C THR A 910 27.41 34.22 3.14
N ASP A 911 26.84 34.10 4.32
CA ASP A 911 27.39 33.31 5.41
C ASP A 911 27.05 31.82 5.19
N LEU A 912 28.02 31.04 4.80
CA LEU A 912 27.94 29.61 4.60
C LEU A 912 28.82 28.86 5.59
#